data_364e2d31b3a98e5e10e3a51f8d7d1a21
#
_entry.id   364e2d31b3a98e5e10e3a51f8d7d1a21
#
_cell.length_a   1.000
_cell.length_b   1.000
_cell.length_c   1.000
_cell.angle_alpha   90.00
_cell.angle_beta   90.00
_cell.angle_gamma   90.00
#
_symmetry.space_group_name_H-M   'P 1'
#
loop_
_entity.id
_entity.type
_entity.pdbx_description
1 polymer ?
#
loop_
_entity_poly.entity_id
_entity_poly.type
_entity_poly.pdbx_seq_one_letter_code
_entity_poly.pdbx_strand_id
1 'polypeptide(L)'
;QDREKGLTDFFHNQLNQWKDVAKRFEELKGVQMREVGSALAQFNPARLVSTGAKIDKATLAKRPCFLCEKNRPKEQIVLPFGNGFDILVNPFPILPVHFTIPSRHHQLQEIAENYVQIHRLLRAYPQLMIFYNGPKCGASAPDHLHFQAGTSGILPLQRDWQRLRENSIPLLQLNGTEGIYEIKDYICPAFAIVSQTEMNNVKLFSYLYEALPLKDDETEPMMNIVAWRSEEGFVSVVFPREKHRPDCYSVEGEAQCLVSPGSLDMAGLLILPRQRDFEQMTAERAEAILREVSLSDEAMLGVVKQICNRAIDIAFDDWKQEPVVSVGIVSGDEIHFQLNGTYTIGNKEVTGKQTVTLKGGRVLWNSTDYTELCFTPQADNVSFTLEDVTIGVDFHWERKEAQTFLGRLRFVVDKDKLWAINELPVERYLASVISSEMSATSSLELLKAHAVISRSWLLVQMRRRKAIEMGVQTASAPVKVSDEEGVVWYDSDAHTLFDVCADDHCQRYQGITKATSPRVEEAIKATRGQLLMNGKEICDARFSKCCGGVSEEYEYCWDNTHKPYLLSVVDNAPLGTAPTIDLTDEKTAQKWILSAPEAFCNTNDVKVLSQVLNNYDQETQDFYRWIVDYTQAELAELIRRKSGLDFGEIIDLLSLTRGKSGRITRLKIVGTKLTRIIGKELEIRRTLSESHLYSSAFVVERSEIVNDVPQHFRLVGAGWGHGVGLCQIGAAVMGERGYLYDEILHHYYQTAAIKAQYK
;
A
#
# COMPACT_ATOMS: atom_id res chain seq x y z
N GLN A 1 20.93 38.59 12.37
CA GLN A 1 22.03 39.04 13.25
C GLN A 1 21.52 39.72 14.53
N ASP A 2 20.56 40.66 14.48
CA ASP A 2 20.08 41.38 15.67
C ASP A 2 19.28 40.45 16.61
N ARG A 3 18.47 39.52 16.09
CA ARG A 3 17.73 38.58 16.91
C ARG A 3 18.61 37.51 17.56
N GLU A 4 19.61 37.03 16.83
CA GLU A 4 20.59 36.05 17.34
C GLU A 4 21.38 36.66 18.48
N LYS A 5 21.85 37.91 18.31
CA LYS A 5 22.53 38.65 19.38
C LYS A 5 21.63 38.88 20.57
N GLY A 6 20.37 39.26 20.35
CA GLY A 6 19.39 39.47 21.41
C GLY A 6 19.12 38.18 22.22
N LEU A 7 19.07 37.04 21.56
CA LEU A 7 18.91 35.75 22.25
C LEU A 7 20.16 35.37 23.05
N THR A 8 21.34 35.61 22.50
CA THR A 8 22.62 35.37 23.17
C THR A 8 22.75 36.25 24.43
N ASP A 9 22.44 37.54 24.31
CA ASP A 9 22.42 38.46 25.40
C ASP A 9 21.42 38.07 26.50
N PHE A 10 20.24 37.65 26.12
CA PHE A 10 19.22 37.11 27.03
C PHE A 10 19.73 35.90 27.81
N PHE A 11 20.36 34.96 27.13
CA PHE A 11 20.93 33.75 27.76
C PHE A 11 22.02 34.14 28.79
N HIS A 12 22.94 35.00 28.42
CA HIS A 12 24.00 35.45 29.33
C HIS A 12 23.46 36.27 30.51
N ASN A 13 22.48 37.12 30.30
CA ASN A 13 21.81 37.88 31.33
C ASN A 13 21.13 36.95 32.35
N GLN A 14 20.49 35.89 31.89
CA GLN A 14 19.88 34.90 32.79
C GLN A 14 20.93 34.22 33.67
N LEU A 15 22.04 33.79 33.09
CA LEU A 15 23.12 33.15 33.85
C LEU A 15 23.75 34.10 34.87
N ASN A 16 23.83 35.39 34.55
CA ASN A 16 24.34 36.41 35.49
C ASN A 16 23.40 36.60 36.67
N GLN A 17 22.09 36.53 36.45
CA GLN A 17 21.07 36.76 37.49
C GLN A 17 20.76 35.52 38.32
N TRP A 18 20.90 34.31 37.75
CA TRP A 18 20.53 33.05 38.40
C TRP A 18 21.77 32.15 38.59
N LYS A 19 22.45 32.33 39.70
CA LYS A 19 23.75 31.66 39.97
C LYS A 19 23.67 30.12 40.02
N ASP A 20 22.57 29.57 40.52
CA ASP A 20 22.40 28.11 40.58
C ASP A 20 22.32 27.50 39.22
N VAL A 21 21.61 28.16 38.29
CA VAL A 21 21.49 27.75 36.89
C VAL A 21 22.82 27.94 36.16
N ALA A 22 23.49 29.09 36.35
CA ALA A 22 24.83 29.31 35.80
C ALA A 22 25.80 28.20 36.20
N LYS A 23 25.77 27.77 37.47
CA LYS A 23 26.57 26.66 37.96
C LYS A 23 26.29 25.36 37.25
N ARG A 24 25.00 25.04 37.00
CA ARG A 24 24.58 23.82 36.25
C ARG A 24 25.08 23.84 34.81
N PHE A 25 25.05 24.97 34.12
CA PHE A 25 25.61 25.10 32.78
C PHE A 25 27.15 24.95 32.79
N GLU A 26 27.83 25.44 33.83
CA GLU A 26 29.28 25.24 33.98
C GLU A 26 29.63 23.77 34.26
N GLU A 27 28.90 23.12 35.16
CA GLU A 27 29.04 21.69 35.46
C GLU A 27 28.78 20.81 34.22
N LEU A 28 27.86 21.22 33.32
CA LEU A 28 27.55 20.53 32.07
C LEU A 28 28.77 20.44 31.15
N LYS A 29 29.68 21.42 31.15
CA LYS A 29 30.89 21.39 30.34
C LYS A 29 31.84 20.25 30.72
N GLY A 30 31.77 19.78 31.95
CA GLY A 30 32.60 18.70 32.49
C GLY A 30 31.89 17.34 32.58
N VAL A 31 30.66 17.19 32.09
CA VAL A 31 29.97 15.91 32.11
C VAL A 31 30.66 14.86 31.24
N GLN A 32 30.63 13.62 31.72
CA GLN A 32 31.22 12.52 30.98
C GLN A 32 30.33 12.17 29.75
N MET A 33 31.01 12.07 28.63
CA MET A 33 30.41 11.63 27.35
C MET A 33 31.16 10.43 26.84
N ARG A 34 30.43 9.48 26.23
CA ARG A 34 31.05 8.28 25.67
C ARG A 34 30.30 7.86 24.41
N GLU A 35 31.04 7.50 23.38
CA GLU A 35 30.43 6.88 22.20
C GLU A 35 29.95 5.46 22.52
N VAL A 36 28.73 5.15 22.07
CA VAL A 36 28.07 3.88 22.28
C VAL A 36 27.47 3.44 20.91
N GLY A 37 28.32 2.85 20.08
CA GLY A 37 28.00 2.61 18.68
C GLY A 37 27.81 3.92 17.92
N SER A 38 26.66 4.11 17.27
CA SER A 38 26.32 5.36 16.60
C SER A 38 25.73 6.43 17.54
N ALA A 39 25.47 6.08 18.80
CA ALA A 39 24.92 6.97 19.82
C ALA A 39 26.01 7.57 20.73
N LEU A 40 25.64 8.62 21.46
CA LEU A 40 26.40 9.17 22.56
C LEU A 40 25.67 8.92 23.86
N ALA A 41 26.38 8.49 24.91
CA ALA A 41 25.87 8.46 26.28
C ALA A 41 26.41 9.66 27.07
N GLN A 42 25.51 10.33 27.77
CA GLN A 42 25.85 11.43 28.67
C GLN A 42 25.55 11.02 30.13
N PHE A 43 26.52 11.10 31.00
CA PHE A 43 26.30 11.00 32.44
C PHE A 43 25.89 12.36 33.00
N ASN A 44 24.59 12.52 33.32
CA ASN A 44 24.06 13.80 33.81
C ASN A 44 23.22 13.59 35.09
N PRO A 45 23.85 13.61 36.29
CA PRO A 45 23.16 13.35 37.54
C PRO A 45 22.08 14.39 37.88
N ALA A 46 22.19 15.62 37.35
CA ALA A 46 21.18 16.66 37.54
C ALA A 46 19.83 16.32 36.93
N ARG A 47 19.79 15.37 36.00
CA ARG A 47 18.57 14.91 35.34
C ARG A 47 17.79 13.84 36.10
N LEU A 48 18.24 13.39 37.24
CA LEU A 48 17.58 12.34 38.03
C LEU A 48 16.13 12.69 38.37
N VAL A 49 15.87 13.95 38.71
CA VAL A 49 14.49 14.43 39.01
C VAL A 49 13.58 14.35 37.79
N SER A 50 14.06 14.81 36.65
CA SER A 50 13.27 14.76 35.42
C SER A 50 13.05 13.33 34.90
N THR A 51 14.09 12.49 34.95
CA THR A 51 14.00 11.08 34.53
C THR A 51 13.04 10.29 35.42
N GLY A 52 12.98 10.63 36.74
CA GLY A 52 12.05 10.03 37.69
C GLY A 52 10.66 10.67 37.76
N ALA A 53 10.35 11.66 36.92
CA ALA A 53 9.09 12.39 37.00
C ALA A 53 7.87 11.47 36.86
N LYS A 54 6.90 11.64 37.75
CA LYS A 54 5.60 10.97 37.69
C LYS A 54 4.64 11.84 36.91
N ILE A 55 4.05 11.26 35.88
CA ILE A 55 3.15 11.95 34.93
C ILE A 55 1.73 11.38 34.91
N ASP A 56 1.38 10.56 35.91
CA ASP A 56 0.01 10.08 36.05
C ASP A 56 -0.96 11.22 36.36
N LYS A 57 -2.21 11.08 35.95
CA LYS A 57 -3.25 12.13 36.08
C LYS A 57 -3.42 12.61 37.52
N ALA A 58 -3.33 11.72 38.49
CA ALA A 58 -3.50 12.06 39.91
C ALA A 58 -2.33 12.92 40.44
N THR A 59 -1.09 12.62 40.04
CA THR A 59 0.09 13.41 40.38
C THR A 59 0.07 14.78 39.72
N LEU A 60 -0.27 14.86 38.44
CA LEU A 60 -0.36 16.11 37.70
C LEU A 60 -1.43 17.05 38.25
N ALA A 61 -2.58 16.53 38.68
CA ALA A 61 -3.66 17.32 39.25
C ALA A 61 -3.31 17.95 40.60
N LYS A 62 -2.37 17.36 41.37
CA LYS A 62 -2.00 17.80 42.70
C LYS A 62 -0.80 18.75 42.74
N ARG A 63 0.05 18.77 41.72
CA ARG A 63 1.23 19.62 41.67
C ARG A 63 0.94 20.97 41.02
N PRO A 64 1.56 22.06 41.53
CA PRO A 64 1.56 23.32 40.76
C PRO A 64 2.33 23.16 39.47
N CYS A 65 1.77 23.63 38.35
CA CYS A 65 2.45 23.62 37.08
C CYS A 65 3.64 24.60 37.10
N PHE A 66 4.86 24.09 37.02
CA PHE A 66 6.07 24.91 37.10
C PHE A 66 6.33 25.75 35.82
N LEU A 67 5.61 25.53 34.75
CA LEU A 67 5.69 26.32 33.51
C LEU A 67 4.76 27.53 33.53
N CYS A 68 3.71 27.51 34.35
CA CYS A 68 2.83 28.67 34.50
C CYS A 68 3.58 29.84 35.15
N GLU A 69 3.42 31.04 34.62
CA GLU A 69 4.10 32.26 35.07
C GLU A 69 4.05 32.45 36.60
N LYS A 70 2.89 32.26 37.21
CA LYS A 70 2.71 32.40 38.67
C LYS A 70 3.53 31.47 39.54
N ASN A 71 4.02 30.38 38.98
CA ASN A 71 4.78 29.34 39.69
C ASN A 71 6.27 29.32 39.33
N ARG A 72 6.69 30.18 38.38
CA ARG A 72 8.09 30.26 37.96
C ARG A 72 8.97 30.87 39.07
N PRO A 73 10.24 30.45 39.19
CA PRO A 73 11.20 31.12 40.08
C PRO A 73 11.33 32.62 39.77
N LYS A 74 11.50 33.42 40.78
CA LYS A 74 11.63 34.88 40.63
C LYS A 74 12.85 35.31 39.83
N GLU A 75 13.90 34.50 39.84
CA GLU A 75 15.17 34.71 39.15
C GLU A 75 15.03 34.43 37.62
N GLN A 76 14.02 33.66 37.23
CA GLN A 76 13.84 33.29 35.83
C GLN A 76 13.29 34.46 35.00
N ILE A 77 14.12 34.99 34.12
CA ILE A 77 13.73 36.05 33.20
C ILE A 77 13.04 35.47 31.95
N VAL A 78 12.29 36.30 31.26
CA VAL A 78 11.44 35.89 30.14
C VAL A 78 11.82 36.70 28.90
N LEU A 79 11.95 36.01 27.77
CA LEU A 79 11.99 36.64 26.45
C LEU A 79 10.71 36.25 25.69
N PRO A 80 9.79 37.19 25.50
CA PRO A 80 8.54 36.90 24.78
C PRO A 80 8.80 36.47 23.34
N PHE A 81 8.04 35.47 22.87
CA PHE A 81 8.04 35.04 21.48
C PHE A 81 6.63 35.03 20.89
N GLY A 82 6.39 35.86 19.89
CA GLY A 82 5.06 36.04 19.33
C GLY A 82 4.03 36.45 20.37
N ASN A 83 2.78 36.15 20.15
CA ASN A 83 1.67 36.50 21.04
C ASN A 83 1.33 35.41 22.05
N GLY A 84 1.99 34.25 22.00
CA GLY A 84 1.54 33.12 22.80
C GLY A 84 2.60 32.30 23.55
N PHE A 85 3.89 32.60 23.38
CA PHE A 85 4.97 31.84 23.98
C PHE A 85 5.99 32.69 24.71
N ASP A 86 6.68 32.09 25.66
CA ASP A 86 7.77 32.67 26.42
C ASP A 86 9.04 31.80 26.25
N ILE A 87 10.16 32.43 25.94
CA ILE A 87 11.47 31.76 25.92
C ILE A 87 12.08 31.90 27.32
N LEU A 88 12.37 30.77 27.94
CA LEU A 88 13.00 30.65 29.24
C LEU A 88 14.30 29.86 29.11
N VAL A 89 15.32 30.20 29.88
CA VAL A 89 16.52 29.36 30.02
C VAL A 89 16.15 28.11 30.81
N ASN A 90 16.47 26.93 30.27
CA ASN A 90 16.18 25.67 30.97
C ASN A 90 17.05 25.54 32.22
N PRO A 91 16.47 25.36 33.42
CA PRO A 91 17.24 25.29 34.65
C PRO A 91 17.96 23.95 34.87
N PHE A 92 17.67 22.93 34.08
CA PHE A 92 18.33 21.62 34.13
C PHE A 92 18.85 21.24 32.72
N PRO A 93 19.96 21.88 32.29
CA PRO A 93 20.40 21.80 30.90
C PRO A 93 20.98 20.42 30.55
N ILE A 94 20.82 20.09 29.27
CA ILE A 94 21.46 18.96 28.58
C ILE A 94 22.40 19.51 27.50
N LEU A 95 22.06 20.65 26.94
CA LEU A 95 22.77 21.30 25.83
C LEU A 95 23.54 22.52 26.33
N PRO A 96 24.65 22.91 25.68
CA PRO A 96 25.42 24.11 26.04
C PRO A 96 24.59 25.40 26.08
N VAL A 97 23.62 25.53 25.18
CA VAL A 97 22.52 26.50 25.22
C VAL A 97 21.25 25.72 25.22
N HIS A 98 20.38 25.96 26.19
CA HIS A 98 19.17 25.16 26.34
C HIS A 98 18.01 26.03 26.86
N PHE A 99 16.95 26.12 26.06
CA PHE A 99 15.74 26.86 26.36
C PHE A 99 14.53 25.96 26.52
N THR A 100 13.57 26.40 27.34
CA THR A 100 12.22 25.86 27.42
C THR A 100 11.26 26.94 26.95
N ILE A 101 10.32 26.61 26.08
CA ILE A 101 9.44 27.57 25.43
C ILE A 101 7.98 27.19 25.66
N PRO A 102 7.44 27.51 26.86
CA PRO A 102 6.05 27.23 27.16
C PRO A 102 5.08 28.22 26.52
N SER A 103 3.87 27.74 26.27
CA SER A 103 2.76 28.63 25.99
C SER A 103 2.43 29.48 27.22
N ARG A 104 2.02 30.73 27.00
CA ARG A 104 1.60 31.63 28.10
C ARG A 104 0.35 31.14 28.80
N HIS A 105 -0.57 30.56 28.02
CA HIS A 105 -1.76 29.94 28.54
C HIS A 105 -1.50 28.47 28.88
N HIS A 106 -2.04 28.03 30.02
CA HIS A 106 -2.01 26.63 30.39
C HIS A 106 -2.91 25.83 29.45
N GLN A 107 -2.32 25.00 28.61
CA GLN A 107 -3.00 24.14 27.65
C GLN A 107 -2.24 22.82 27.50
N LEU A 108 -2.93 21.77 27.10
CA LEU A 108 -2.36 20.44 26.99
C LEU A 108 -1.20 20.37 25.98
N GLN A 109 -0.27 19.44 26.23
CA GLN A 109 0.85 19.13 25.35
C GLN A 109 0.33 18.42 24.11
N GLU A 110 -0.06 19.19 23.11
CA GLU A 110 -0.61 18.70 21.81
C GLU A 110 0.08 19.44 20.65
N ILE A 111 0.54 18.66 19.67
CA ILE A 111 1.36 19.20 18.57
C ILE A 111 0.57 19.63 17.35
N ALA A 112 -0.59 19.01 17.06
CA ALA A 112 -1.27 19.16 15.76
C ALA A 112 -1.43 20.61 15.31
N GLU A 113 -2.05 21.46 16.12
CA GLU A 113 -2.26 22.87 15.80
C GLU A 113 -1.06 23.76 16.14
N ASN A 114 -0.09 23.22 16.87
CA ASN A 114 1.07 23.95 17.38
C ASN A 114 2.38 23.66 16.63
N TYR A 115 2.35 22.71 15.71
CA TYR A 115 3.53 22.33 14.94
C TYR A 115 4.15 23.49 14.18
N VAL A 116 3.36 24.41 13.70
CA VAL A 116 3.82 25.64 13.01
C VAL A 116 4.77 26.47 13.86
N GLN A 117 4.67 26.40 15.19
CA GLN A 117 5.53 27.16 16.10
C GLN A 117 7.00 26.73 16.01
N ILE A 118 7.27 25.45 15.72
CA ILE A 118 8.61 24.94 15.46
C ILE A 118 9.28 25.74 14.34
N HIS A 119 8.58 25.92 13.25
CA HIS A 119 9.12 26.62 12.07
C HIS A 119 9.20 28.13 12.25
N ARG A 120 8.28 28.72 13.00
CA ARG A 120 8.36 30.13 13.41
C ARG A 120 9.60 30.39 14.27
N LEU A 121 9.90 29.50 15.20
CA LEU A 121 11.11 29.55 16.01
C LEU A 121 12.38 29.38 15.15
N LEU A 122 12.40 28.42 14.23
CA LEU A 122 13.53 28.18 13.33
C LEU A 122 13.75 29.35 12.34
N ARG A 123 12.69 30.03 11.93
CA ARG A 123 12.81 31.23 11.11
C ARG A 123 13.38 32.39 11.89
N ALA A 124 12.96 32.55 13.15
CA ALA A 124 13.49 33.61 14.01
C ALA A 124 14.92 33.32 14.50
N TYR A 125 15.24 32.07 14.77
CA TYR A 125 16.51 31.61 15.36
C TYR A 125 17.06 30.41 14.59
N PRO A 126 17.53 30.58 13.36
CA PRO A 126 17.98 29.48 12.48
C PRO A 126 19.21 28.73 13.00
N GLN A 127 19.94 29.28 13.95
CA GLN A 127 21.08 28.66 14.59
C GLN A 127 20.70 27.60 15.64
N LEU A 128 19.44 27.57 16.05
CA LEU A 128 18.94 26.62 17.05
C LEU A 128 18.40 25.34 16.41
N MET A 129 18.32 24.32 17.23
CA MET A 129 17.51 23.16 17.02
C MET A 129 16.29 23.25 17.95
N ILE A 130 15.12 22.91 17.45
CA ILE A 130 13.85 22.89 18.21
C ILE A 130 13.44 21.44 18.40
N PHE A 131 12.98 21.08 19.59
CA PHE A 131 12.49 19.74 19.82
C PHE A 131 11.22 19.72 20.67
N TYR A 132 10.45 18.64 20.51
CA TYR A 132 9.18 18.43 21.16
C TYR A 132 9.10 17.03 21.74
N ASN A 133 8.68 16.95 23.00
CA ASN A 133 8.35 15.70 23.66
C ASN A 133 6.84 15.61 23.84
N GLY A 134 6.21 14.64 23.19
CA GLY A 134 4.79 14.36 23.38
C GLY A 134 4.50 13.81 24.79
N PRO A 135 3.22 13.79 25.19
CA PRO A 135 2.81 13.13 26.44
C PRO A 135 3.28 11.68 26.47
N LYS A 136 3.80 11.22 27.59
CA LYS A 136 4.41 9.88 27.75
C LYS A 136 5.55 9.57 26.75
N CYS A 137 6.22 10.61 26.28
CA CYS A 137 7.38 10.51 25.37
C CYS A 137 8.56 11.35 25.91
N GLY A 138 8.75 11.37 27.21
CA GLY A 138 9.81 12.11 27.89
C GLY A 138 9.41 13.51 28.35
N ALA A 139 8.20 13.99 28.10
CA ALA A 139 7.71 15.25 28.64
C ALA A 139 7.49 15.16 30.14
N SER A 140 8.13 16.05 30.92
CA SER A 140 7.94 16.15 32.37
C SER A 140 6.72 17.02 32.76
N ALA A 141 6.20 17.80 31.83
CA ALA A 141 4.99 18.61 31.98
C ALA A 141 4.02 18.37 30.81
N PRO A 142 3.40 17.19 30.71
CA PRO A 142 2.48 16.88 29.61
C PRO A 142 1.13 17.64 29.73
N ASP A 143 0.92 18.32 30.83
CA ASP A 143 -0.25 19.17 31.11
C ASP A 143 -0.08 20.64 30.66
N HIS A 144 1.11 21.01 30.16
CA HIS A 144 1.38 22.37 29.71
C HIS A 144 2.20 22.37 28.41
N LEU A 145 1.62 22.86 27.33
CA LEU A 145 2.28 22.93 26.03
C LEU A 145 3.61 23.69 26.12
N HIS A 146 4.67 23.04 25.68
CA HIS A 146 6.00 23.65 25.59
C HIS A 146 6.87 22.97 24.54
N PHE A 147 7.74 23.75 23.96
CA PHE A 147 8.86 23.29 23.14
C PHE A 147 10.16 23.45 23.90
N GLN A 148 11.20 22.84 23.41
CA GLN A 148 12.56 23.09 23.86
C GLN A 148 13.43 23.46 22.68
N ALA A 149 14.49 24.19 22.93
CA ALA A 149 15.43 24.62 21.92
C ALA A 149 16.85 24.66 22.48
N GLY A 150 17.84 24.54 21.62
CA GLY A 150 19.22 24.63 22.06
C GLY A 150 20.22 24.54 20.93
N THR A 151 21.48 24.29 21.33
CA THR A 151 22.62 24.17 20.43
C THR A 151 22.39 23.13 19.35
N SER A 152 22.44 23.54 18.10
CA SER A 152 22.30 22.66 16.93
C SER A 152 23.63 22.03 16.52
N GLY A 153 23.58 20.90 15.84
CA GLY A 153 24.74 20.24 15.23
C GLY A 153 25.51 19.27 16.13
N ILE A 154 25.07 19.07 17.36
CA ILE A 154 25.78 18.22 18.32
C ILE A 154 25.19 16.81 18.51
N LEU A 155 23.99 16.58 18.04
CA LEU A 155 23.34 15.26 18.14
C LEU A 155 23.90 14.29 17.11
N PRO A 156 24.04 13.00 17.45
CA PRO A 156 24.43 11.97 16.47
C PRO A 156 23.54 11.97 15.22
N LEU A 157 22.23 12.18 15.34
CA LEU A 157 21.32 12.35 14.22
C LEU A 157 21.77 13.45 13.25
N GLN A 158 22.18 14.60 13.77
CA GLN A 158 22.62 15.73 12.96
C GLN A 158 24.02 15.51 12.38
N ARG A 159 24.93 14.88 13.16
CA ARG A 159 26.27 14.51 12.71
C ARG A 159 26.21 13.57 11.50
N ASP A 160 25.31 12.60 11.53
CA ASP A 160 25.16 11.58 10.50
C ASP A 160 24.10 11.94 9.43
N TRP A 161 23.56 13.16 9.48
CA TRP A 161 22.40 13.55 8.69
C TRP A 161 22.62 13.40 7.18
N GLN A 162 23.76 13.78 6.65
CA GLN A 162 24.02 13.67 5.21
C GLN A 162 23.86 12.22 4.74
N ARG A 163 24.50 11.26 5.42
CA ARG A 163 24.41 9.85 5.12
C ARG A 163 22.97 9.32 5.27
N LEU A 164 22.31 9.69 6.36
CA LEU A 164 20.92 9.28 6.61
C LEU A 164 19.96 9.84 5.56
N ARG A 165 20.18 11.08 5.15
CA ARG A 165 19.37 11.74 4.10
C ARG A 165 19.55 11.06 2.74
N GLU A 166 20.77 10.75 2.35
CA GLU A 166 21.08 10.07 1.08
C GLU A 166 20.47 8.66 1.02
N ASN A 167 20.41 7.95 2.14
CA ASN A 167 19.86 6.60 2.24
C ASN A 167 18.36 6.56 2.60
N SER A 168 17.73 7.71 2.80
CA SER A 168 16.32 7.78 3.15
C SER A 168 15.41 7.40 1.97
N ILE A 169 14.27 6.80 2.29
CA ILE A 169 13.31 6.35 1.27
C ILE A 169 12.18 7.39 1.16
N PRO A 170 11.95 7.97 -0.03
CA PRO A 170 10.84 8.89 -0.23
C PRO A 170 9.51 8.16 -0.14
N LEU A 171 8.57 8.69 0.64
CA LEU A 171 7.22 8.13 0.81
C LEU A 171 6.15 9.01 0.17
N LEU A 172 6.28 10.31 0.33
CA LEU A 172 5.40 11.32 -0.23
C LEU A 172 6.21 12.55 -0.59
N GLN A 173 6.15 12.99 -1.83
CA GLN A 173 6.85 14.17 -2.32
C GLN A 173 5.84 15.19 -2.87
N LEU A 174 5.98 16.44 -2.51
CA LEU A 174 5.19 17.55 -3.07
C LEU A 174 5.78 18.03 -4.39
N ASN A 175 7.11 18.24 -4.38
CA ASN A 175 7.89 18.63 -5.55
C ASN A 175 9.37 18.35 -5.27
N GLY A 176 10.14 17.94 -6.27
CA GLY A 176 11.57 17.74 -6.16
C GLY A 176 12.00 16.96 -4.92
N THR A 177 12.67 17.65 -3.97
CA THR A 177 13.19 17.06 -2.73
C THR A 177 12.28 17.29 -1.51
N GLU A 178 11.25 18.10 -1.64
CA GLU A 178 10.33 18.37 -0.53
C GLU A 178 9.37 17.18 -0.30
N GLY A 179 9.39 16.61 0.89
CA GLY A 179 8.57 15.43 1.15
C GLY A 179 8.75 14.81 2.53
N ILE A 180 8.10 13.65 2.68
CA ILE A 180 8.23 12.75 3.82
C ILE A 180 9.09 11.57 3.40
N TYR A 181 10.07 11.25 4.23
CA TYR A 181 11.05 10.18 4.00
C TYR A 181 11.10 9.24 5.19
N GLU A 182 11.26 7.96 4.94
CA GLU A 182 11.61 6.99 5.98
C GLU A 182 13.13 6.95 6.14
N ILE A 183 13.62 7.16 7.35
CA ILE A 183 15.05 7.08 7.63
C ILE A 183 15.43 5.61 7.80
N LYS A 184 16.46 5.18 7.06
CA LYS A 184 17.05 3.84 7.15
C LYS A 184 18.43 3.89 7.81
N ASP A 185 18.90 2.75 8.28
CA ASP A 185 20.21 2.59 8.92
C ASP A 185 20.45 3.54 10.11
N TYR A 186 19.41 3.74 10.88
CA TYR A 186 19.41 4.53 12.10
C TYR A 186 19.06 3.66 13.33
N ILE A 187 19.45 4.10 14.50
CA ILE A 187 19.32 3.34 15.75
C ILE A 187 17.87 3.03 16.17
N CYS A 188 16.91 3.78 15.66
CA CYS A 188 15.48 3.57 15.91
C CYS A 188 14.63 4.04 14.72
N PRO A 189 13.36 3.60 14.61
CA PRO A 189 12.46 4.05 13.56
C PRO A 189 12.25 5.57 13.58
N ALA A 190 12.34 6.20 12.42
CA ALA A 190 12.13 7.63 12.27
C ALA A 190 11.67 8.01 10.87
N PHE A 191 10.93 9.13 10.79
CA PHE A 191 10.56 9.80 9.54
C PHE A 191 11.20 11.17 9.48
N ALA A 192 11.59 11.60 8.30
CA ALA A 192 12.06 12.95 8.05
C ALA A 192 11.06 13.72 7.19
N ILE A 193 10.86 14.97 7.53
CA ILE A 193 10.11 15.93 6.71
C ILE A 193 11.10 17.00 6.28
N VAL A 194 11.25 17.18 4.98
CA VAL A 194 12.15 18.18 4.38
C VAL A 194 11.33 19.12 3.51
N SER A 195 11.50 20.43 3.70
CA SER A 195 10.78 21.42 2.92
C SER A 195 11.57 22.73 2.79
N GLN A 196 11.32 23.48 1.72
CA GLN A 196 11.88 24.83 1.52
C GLN A 196 11.09 25.87 2.32
N THR A 197 9.80 25.65 2.52
CA THR A 197 8.92 26.58 3.23
C THR A 197 8.32 25.96 4.49
N GLU A 198 7.98 26.81 5.46
CA GLU A 198 7.27 26.37 6.67
C GLU A 198 5.88 25.83 6.33
N MET A 199 5.20 26.41 5.36
CA MET A 199 3.86 25.99 4.95
C MET A 199 3.85 24.56 4.40
N ASN A 200 4.81 24.23 3.53
CA ASN A 200 4.95 22.88 3.00
C ASN A 200 5.33 21.87 4.09
N ASN A 201 6.17 22.29 5.05
CA ASN A 201 6.52 21.42 6.17
C ASN A 201 5.29 21.11 7.05
N VAL A 202 4.49 22.10 7.38
CA VAL A 202 3.24 21.92 8.15
C VAL A 202 2.26 21.01 7.41
N LYS A 203 2.11 21.18 6.10
CA LYS A 203 1.27 20.34 5.26
C LYS A 203 1.74 18.88 5.26
N LEU A 204 3.02 18.66 5.07
CA LEU A 204 3.63 17.32 5.09
C LEU A 204 3.48 16.68 6.48
N PHE A 205 3.68 17.44 7.54
CA PHE A 205 3.49 16.94 8.89
C PHE A 205 2.05 16.50 9.14
N SER A 206 1.05 17.22 8.63
CA SER A 206 -0.34 16.82 8.77
C SER A 206 -0.62 15.44 8.17
N TYR A 207 -0.02 15.11 7.04
CA TYR A 207 -0.14 13.79 6.42
C TYR A 207 0.52 12.69 7.25
N LEU A 208 1.70 12.96 7.82
CA LEU A 208 2.37 12.03 8.72
C LEU A 208 1.57 11.84 10.01
N TYR A 209 1.09 12.92 10.61
CA TYR A 209 0.29 12.89 11.84
C TYR A 209 -0.98 12.02 11.68
N GLU A 210 -1.71 12.19 10.58
CA GLU A 210 -2.90 11.38 10.26
C GLU A 210 -2.57 9.88 10.08
N ALA A 211 -1.35 9.55 9.66
CA ALA A 211 -0.91 8.16 9.44
C ALA A 211 -0.42 7.48 10.71
N LEU A 212 -0.06 8.22 11.74
CA LEU A 212 0.44 7.67 13.00
C LEU A 212 -0.71 7.04 13.82
N PRO A 213 -0.44 5.91 14.51
CA PRO A 213 -1.47 5.28 15.34
C PRO A 213 -1.81 6.13 16.56
N LEU A 214 -3.10 6.26 16.83
CA LEU A 214 -3.63 6.92 18.03
C LEU A 214 -4.21 5.85 18.96
N LYS A 215 -3.70 5.80 20.21
CA LYS A 215 -4.23 4.91 21.24
C LYS A 215 -5.50 5.50 21.86
N ASP A 216 -6.41 4.63 22.30
CA ASP A 216 -7.73 5.02 22.83
C ASP A 216 -7.65 5.96 24.05
N ASP A 217 -6.58 5.85 24.85
CA ASP A 217 -6.37 6.65 26.07
C ASP A 217 -5.50 7.90 25.85
N GLU A 218 -5.08 8.16 24.60
CA GLU A 218 -4.22 9.30 24.24
C GLU A 218 -4.99 10.35 23.42
N THR A 219 -4.57 11.61 23.54
CA THR A 219 -5.16 12.75 22.80
C THR A 219 -4.47 12.99 21.45
N GLU A 220 -3.23 12.50 21.31
CA GLU A 220 -2.45 12.57 20.07
C GLU A 220 -1.59 11.31 19.91
N PRO A 221 -1.12 11.00 18.68
CA PRO A 221 -0.13 9.96 18.49
C PRO A 221 1.14 10.23 19.29
N MET A 222 1.68 9.19 19.89
CA MET A 222 2.91 9.30 20.70
C MET A 222 4.12 9.56 19.80
N MET A 223 4.84 10.65 20.02
CA MET A 223 6.00 11.01 19.20
C MET A 223 6.96 11.96 19.91
N ASN A 224 8.20 11.95 19.41
CA ASN A 224 9.19 12.99 19.62
C ASN A 224 9.54 13.66 18.30
N ILE A 225 9.92 14.92 18.33
CA ILE A 225 10.31 15.67 17.14
C ILE A 225 11.61 16.41 17.44
N VAL A 226 12.54 16.38 16.47
CA VAL A 226 13.75 17.21 16.44
C VAL A 226 13.78 17.93 15.09
N ALA A 227 13.88 19.26 15.11
CA ALA A 227 13.84 20.06 13.90
C ALA A 227 14.96 21.11 13.87
N TRP A 228 15.50 21.35 12.69
CA TRP A 228 16.58 22.35 12.47
C TRP A 228 16.54 22.89 11.04
N ARG A 229 17.36 23.90 10.80
CA ARG A 229 17.61 24.43 9.45
C ARG A 229 18.86 23.76 8.87
N SER A 230 18.73 23.28 7.63
CA SER A 230 19.85 22.78 6.82
C SER A 230 19.97 23.57 5.53
N GLU A 231 20.93 23.21 4.68
CA GLU A 231 21.04 23.77 3.33
C GLU A 231 19.82 23.44 2.46
N GLU A 232 19.15 22.35 2.73
CA GLU A 232 17.91 21.93 2.03
C GLU A 232 16.65 22.67 2.52
N GLY A 233 16.73 23.49 3.57
CA GLY A 233 15.61 24.19 4.17
C GLY A 233 15.28 23.73 5.57
N PHE A 234 13.99 23.51 5.85
CA PHE A 234 13.51 23.03 7.15
C PHE A 234 13.54 21.50 7.17
N VAL A 235 14.16 20.94 8.20
CA VAL A 235 14.19 19.50 8.46
C VAL A 235 13.53 19.23 9.79
N SER A 236 12.54 18.32 9.81
CA SER A 236 11.94 17.79 11.03
C SER A 236 12.07 16.28 11.02
N VAL A 237 12.62 15.69 12.07
CA VAL A 237 12.67 14.25 12.25
C VAL A 237 11.67 13.87 13.34
N VAL A 238 10.75 12.98 12.99
CA VAL A 238 9.68 12.50 13.87
C VAL A 238 9.97 11.06 14.26
N PHE A 239 9.99 10.82 15.56
CA PHE A 239 10.19 9.50 16.15
C PHE A 239 8.86 8.97 16.71
N PRO A 240 8.19 8.06 16.00
CA PRO A 240 6.93 7.49 16.48
C PRO A 240 7.19 6.54 17.66
N ARG A 241 6.41 6.72 18.72
CA ARG A 241 6.59 6.02 20.00
C ARG A 241 5.49 5.00 20.25
N GLU A 242 5.86 3.91 20.93
CA GLU A 242 4.94 2.86 21.38
C GLU A 242 4.66 2.94 22.87
N LYS A 243 5.69 3.21 23.65
CA LYS A 243 5.57 3.31 25.12
C LYS A 243 6.49 4.37 25.72
N HIS A 244 6.16 4.79 26.92
CA HIS A 244 6.87 5.87 27.65
C HIS A 244 8.30 5.49 28.00
N ARG A 245 8.48 4.34 28.62
CA ARG A 245 9.78 3.90 29.18
C ARG A 245 10.04 2.44 28.84
N PRO A 246 11.32 2.05 28.69
CA PRO A 246 11.67 0.65 28.47
C PRO A 246 11.43 -0.17 29.75
N ASP A 247 11.28 -1.48 29.61
CA ASP A 247 11.05 -2.38 30.74
C ASP A 247 12.16 -2.32 31.77
N CYS A 248 13.42 -2.11 31.34
CA CYS A 248 14.56 -1.98 32.23
C CYS A 248 14.46 -0.78 33.19
N TYR A 249 13.59 0.19 32.94
CA TYR A 249 13.34 1.32 33.85
C TYR A 249 12.72 0.88 35.19
N SER A 250 11.81 -0.03 35.18
CA SER A 250 11.02 -0.49 36.32
C SER A 250 11.46 -1.81 36.94
N VAL A 251 12.41 -2.52 36.32
CA VAL A 251 12.96 -3.77 36.84
C VAL A 251 13.83 -3.46 38.07
N GLU A 252 13.80 -4.34 39.09
CA GLU A 252 14.63 -4.19 40.25
C GLU A 252 16.01 -4.87 40.08
N GLY A 253 17.02 -4.38 40.78
CA GLY A 253 18.36 -4.98 40.86
C GLY A 253 19.32 -4.52 39.78
N GLU A 254 20.24 -5.41 39.39
CA GLU A 254 21.34 -5.08 38.45
C GLU A 254 20.89 -4.85 37.02
N ALA A 255 19.74 -5.43 36.62
CA ALA A 255 19.18 -5.26 35.31
C ALA A 255 18.52 -3.89 35.11
N GLN A 256 18.26 -3.14 36.17
CA GLN A 256 17.63 -1.83 36.08
C GLN A 256 18.52 -0.81 35.36
N CYS A 257 17.93 -0.05 34.46
CA CYS A 257 18.55 1.12 33.84
C CYS A 257 17.56 2.29 33.91
N LEU A 258 17.95 3.35 34.61
CA LEU A 258 17.12 4.55 34.71
C LEU A 258 17.31 5.43 33.48
N VAL A 259 16.49 5.17 32.48
CA VAL A 259 16.42 5.94 31.24
C VAL A 259 14.97 6.19 30.87
N SER A 260 14.63 7.44 30.59
CA SER A 260 13.29 7.85 30.16
C SER A 260 13.43 8.60 28.84
N PRO A 261 13.44 7.87 27.71
CA PRO A 261 13.80 8.45 26.43
C PRO A 261 12.87 9.59 26.00
N GLY A 262 13.45 10.72 25.66
CA GLY A 262 12.84 11.88 25.03
C GLY A 262 13.47 12.15 23.67
N SER A 263 13.21 13.32 23.10
CA SER A 263 13.69 13.69 21.74
C SER A 263 15.20 13.58 21.58
N LEU A 264 15.97 14.01 22.57
CA LEU A 264 17.43 13.98 22.49
C LEU A 264 17.96 12.55 22.52
N ASP A 265 17.35 11.69 23.34
CA ASP A 265 17.69 10.26 23.40
C ASP A 265 17.39 9.59 22.08
N MET A 266 16.21 9.83 21.52
CA MET A 266 15.82 9.28 20.22
C MET A 266 16.72 9.80 19.08
N ALA A 267 17.22 11.01 19.20
CA ALA A 267 18.21 11.60 18.29
C ALA A 267 19.66 11.13 18.52
N GLY A 268 19.86 10.17 19.42
CA GLY A 268 21.13 9.49 19.65
C GLY A 268 21.93 9.95 20.85
N LEU A 269 21.46 10.94 21.63
CA LEU A 269 22.10 11.39 22.87
C LEU A 269 21.36 10.82 24.08
N LEU A 270 21.80 9.67 24.59
CA LEU A 270 21.20 9.02 25.75
C LEU A 270 21.61 9.73 27.03
N ILE A 271 20.63 10.22 27.78
CA ILE A 271 20.82 10.92 29.03
C ILE A 271 20.66 9.92 30.19
N LEU A 272 21.75 9.63 30.86
CA LEU A 272 21.82 8.65 31.94
C LEU A 272 22.16 9.37 33.27
N PRO A 273 21.20 9.41 34.21
CA PRO A 273 21.41 10.13 35.47
C PRO A 273 22.25 9.36 36.51
N ARG A 274 22.47 8.06 36.28
CA ARG A 274 23.29 7.23 37.18
C ARG A 274 24.59 6.79 36.51
N GLN A 275 25.70 6.88 37.25
CA GLN A 275 27.01 6.50 36.75
C GLN A 275 27.05 5.02 36.31
N ARG A 276 26.47 4.14 37.10
CA ARG A 276 26.40 2.71 36.80
C ARG A 276 25.79 2.45 35.41
N ASP A 277 24.65 3.09 35.09
CA ASP A 277 23.97 2.93 33.82
C ASP A 277 24.82 3.47 32.67
N PHE A 278 25.51 4.58 32.89
CA PHE A 278 26.44 5.17 31.93
C PHE A 278 27.65 4.26 31.64
N GLU A 279 28.27 3.67 32.66
CA GLU A 279 29.41 2.79 32.49
C GLU A 279 29.08 1.46 31.85
N GLN A 280 27.88 0.92 32.11
CA GLN A 280 27.40 -0.36 31.60
C GLN A 280 26.68 -0.28 30.25
N MET A 281 26.42 0.92 29.71
CA MET A 281 25.72 1.07 28.42
C MET A 281 26.57 0.54 27.27
N THR A 282 25.97 -0.33 26.45
CA THR A 282 26.56 -0.86 25.22
C THR A 282 25.78 -0.39 24.01
N ALA A 283 26.36 -0.51 22.82
CA ALA A 283 25.70 -0.17 21.57
C ALA A 283 24.40 -0.98 21.39
N GLU A 284 24.45 -2.28 21.66
CA GLU A 284 23.32 -3.21 21.56
C GLU A 284 22.21 -2.85 22.55
N ARG A 285 22.58 -2.50 23.78
CA ARG A 285 21.61 -2.12 24.81
C ARG A 285 20.95 -0.78 24.50
N ALA A 286 21.71 0.19 24.02
CA ALA A 286 21.19 1.50 23.60
C ALA A 286 20.17 1.33 22.46
N GLU A 287 20.50 0.57 21.43
CA GLU A 287 19.59 0.26 20.34
C GLU A 287 18.33 -0.48 20.81
N ALA A 288 18.48 -1.49 21.65
CA ALA A 288 17.37 -2.25 22.21
C ALA A 288 16.41 -1.35 23.02
N ILE A 289 16.92 -0.44 23.83
CA ILE A 289 16.12 0.52 24.62
C ILE A 289 15.31 1.44 23.69
N LEU A 290 15.95 2.03 22.68
CA LEU A 290 15.27 2.97 21.77
C LEU A 290 14.27 2.28 20.85
N ARG A 291 14.56 1.07 20.40
CA ARG A 291 13.61 0.27 19.61
C ARG A 291 12.42 -0.20 20.44
N GLU A 292 12.63 -0.58 21.70
CA GLU A 292 11.56 -1.02 22.59
C GLU A 292 10.49 0.06 22.81
N VAL A 293 10.89 1.32 22.91
CA VAL A 293 9.95 2.45 23.10
C VAL A 293 9.39 3.01 21.79
N SER A 294 9.87 2.53 20.66
CA SER A 294 9.43 2.91 19.31
C SER A 294 8.36 1.98 18.78
N LEU A 295 7.67 2.38 17.69
CA LEU A 295 6.77 1.50 16.97
C LEU A 295 7.50 0.24 16.48
N SER A 296 6.79 -0.89 16.50
CA SER A 296 7.26 -2.14 15.89
C SER A 296 7.43 -2.00 14.37
N ASP A 297 8.18 -2.91 13.78
CA ASP A 297 8.36 -2.95 12.31
C ASP A 297 7.02 -3.10 11.58
N GLU A 298 6.10 -3.90 12.12
CA GLU A 298 4.74 -4.07 11.57
C GLU A 298 3.94 -2.76 11.63
N ALA A 299 3.96 -2.07 12.75
CA ALA A 299 3.28 -0.79 12.92
C ALA A 299 3.89 0.29 12.01
N MET A 300 5.23 0.32 11.88
CA MET A 300 5.93 1.21 10.95
C MET A 300 5.51 0.95 9.50
N LEU A 301 5.40 -0.30 9.09
CA LEU A 301 4.94 -0.66 7.75
C LEU A 301 3.51 -0.15 7.50
N GLY A 302 2.64 -0.24 8.50
CA GLY A 302 1.28 0.31 8.43
C GLY A 302 1.27 1.82 8.21
N VAL A 303 2.11 2.55 8.92
CA VAL A 303 2.28 4.01 8.74
C VAL A 303 2.80 4.34 7.34
N VAL A 304 3.83 3.64 6.89
CA VAL A 304 4.40 3.79 5.54
C VAL A 304 3.32 3.60 4.46
N LYS A 305 2.52 2.53 4.57
CA LYS A 305 1.41 2.28 3.63
C LYS A 305 0.40 3.44 3.59
N GLN A 306 0.01 3.98 4.73
CA GLN A 306 -0.93 5.10 4.79
C GLN A 306 -0.36 6.38 4.17
N ILE A 307 0.91 6.71 4.41
CA ILE A 307 1.58 7.85 3.80
C ILE A 307 1.65 7.68 2.28
N CYS A 308 2.01 6.48 1.82
CA CYS A 308 2.10 6.15 0.40
C CYS A 308 0.74 6.21 -0.29
N ASN A 309 -0.32 5.73 0.35
CA ASN A 309 -1.69 5.86 -0.15
C ASN A 309 -2.09 7.34 -0.25
N ARG A 310 -1.72 8.16 0.72
CA ARG A 310 -1.97 9.60 0.66
C ARG A 310 -1.22 10.27 -0.49
N ALA A 311 0.02 9.86 -0.75
CA ALA A 311 0.80 10.34 -1.90
C ALA A 311 0.11 10.02 -3.23
N ILE A 312 -0.44 8.82 -3.35
CA ILE A 312 -1.23 8.40 -4.51
C ILE A 312 -2.48 9.28 -4.64
N ASP A 313 -3.22 9.47 -3.56
CA ASP A 313 -4.43 10.32 -3.57
C ASP A 313 -4.12 11.75 -4.02
N ILE A 314 -3.02 12.33 -3.55
CA ILE A 314 -2.59 13.67 -3.96
C ILE A 314 -2.24 13.70 -5.45
N ALA A 315 -1.52 12.69 -5.95
CA ALA A 315 -1.15 12.60 -7.36
C ALA A 315 -2.36 12.49 -8.30
N PHE A 316 -3.49 11.98 -7.78
CA PHE A 316 -4.73 11.78 -8.52
C PHE A 316 -5.86 12.76 -8.14
N ASP A 317 -5.61 13.74 -7.30
CA ASP A 317 -6.60 14.77 -6.93
C ASP A 317 -7.05 15.62 -8.15
N ASP A 318 -6.26 15.60 -9.22
CA ASP A 318 -6.54 16.27 -10.50
C ASP A 318 -7.43 15.47 -11.48
N TRP A 319 -7.90 14.25 -11.13
CA TRP A 319 -8.78 13.46 -12.00
C TRP A 319 -10.21 14.00 -12.08
N LYS A 320 -10.34 15.30 -12.18
CA LYS A 320 -11.62 15.95 -12.54
C LYS A 320 -11.93 15.81 -14.02
N GLN A 321 -10.92 15.43 -14.81
CA GLN A 321 -11.04 15.14 -16.24
C GLN A 321 -10.82 13.64 -16.47
N GLU A 322 -11.39 13.14 -17.57
CA GLU A 322 -11.18 11.77 -18.00
C GLU A 322 -9.69 11.46 -18.17
N PRO A 323 -9.15 10.47 -17.46
CA PRO A 323 -7.74 10.11 -17.60
C PRO A 323 -7.46 9.36 -18.90
N VAL A 324 -6.18 9.35 -19.29
CA VAL A 324 -5.65 8.57 -20.41
C VAL A 324 -4.97 7.32 -19.86
N VAL A 325 -5.33 6.16 -20.37
CA VAL A 325 -4.72 4.87 -20.01
C VAL A 325 -3.68 4.47 -21.05
N SER A 326 -2.58 3.88 -20.58
CA SER A 326 -1.57 3.25 -21.44
C SER A 326 -1.70 1.73 -21.39
N VAL A 327 -1.81 1.12 -22.57
CA VAL A 327 -2.02 -0.30 -22.75
C VAL A 327 -0.85 -0.93 -23.52
N GLY A 328 -0.12 -1.85 -22.91
CA GLY A 328 0.91 -2.64 -23.58
C GLY A 328 0.26 -3.72 -24.45
N ILE A 329 0.45 -3.63 -25.77
CA ILE A 329 -0.25 -4.52 -26.74
C ILE A 329 0.63 -5.73 -27.08
N VAL A 330 1.85 -5.49 -27.56
CA VAL A 330 2.73 -6.52 -28.07
C VAL A 330 4.19 -6.10 -27.91
N SER A 331 5.07 -7.08 -27.76
CA SER A 331 6.51 -6.87 -27.72
C SER A 331 7.22 -7.80 -28.73
N GLY A 332 8.41 -7.38 -29.16
CA GLY A 332 9.23 -8.17 -30.09
C GLY A 332 10.47 -7.41 -30.52
N ASP A 333 11.22 -7.99 -31.43
CA ASP A 333 12.41 -7.36 -32.00
C ASP A 333 12.08 -6.48 -33.22
N GLU A 334 10.96 -6.77 -33.87
CA GLU A 334 10.46 -6.07 -35.03
C GLU A 334 8.92 -6.02 -34.97
N ILE A 335 8.33 -4.86 -35.19
CA ILE A 335 6.88 -4.67 -35.19
C ILE A 335 6.44 -4.00 -36.49
N HIS A 336 5.54 -4.67 -37.21
CA HIS A 336 4.91 -4.18 -38.43
C HIS A 336 3.54 -3.63 -38.11
N PHE A 337 3.23 -2.44 -38.61
CA PHE A 337 1.97 -1.79 -38.37
C PHE A 337 1.55 -0.92 -39.56
N GLN A 338 0.28 -0.56 -39.59
CA GLN A 338 -0.28 0.32 -40.60
C GLN A 338 -1.03 1.47 -39.94
N LEU A 339 -0.72 2.68 -40.35
CA LEU A 339 -1.42 3.89 -39.95
C LEU A 339 -2.58 4.11 -40.93
N ASN A 340 -3.82 4.01 -40.42
CA ASN A 340 -5.06 4.09 -41.25
C ASN A 340 -5.58 5.53 -41.33
N GLY A 341 -4.70 6.44 -41.56
CA GLY A 341 -4.94 7.88 -41.63
C GLY A 341 -3.68 8.64 -41.27
N THR A 342 -3.78 9.94 -41.05
CA THR A 342 -2.63 10.78 -40.77
C THR A 342 -2.29 10.79 -39.27
N TYR A 343 -1.06 10.41 -38.99
CA TYR A 343 -0.42 10.52 -37.68
C TYR A 343 0.72 11.54 -37.76
N THR A 344 1.13 12.09 -36.64
CA THR A 344 2.26 13.01 -36.55
C THR A 344 3.33 12.49 -35.59
N ILE A 345 4.59 12.72 -35.98
CA ILE A 345 5.77 12.61 -35.11
C ILE A 345 6.40 14.02 -35.09
N GLY A 346 6.25 14.71 -33.95
CA GLY A 346 6.57 16.14 -33.93
C GLY A 346 5.75 16.89 -34.97
N ASN A 347 6.43 17.54 -35.91
CA ASN A 347 5.79 18.28 -37.02
C ASN A 347 5.66 17.46 -38.31
N LYS A 348 6.09 16.20 -38.34
CA LYS A 348 6.09 15.36 -39.52
C LYS A 348 4.82 14.52 -39.59
N GLU A 349 4.12 14.57 -40.73
CA GLU A 349 2.97 13.70 -41.04
C GLU A 349 3.43 12.35 -41.55
N VAL A 350 2.80 11.28 -41.09
CA VAL A 350 3.09 9.90 -41.45
C VAL A 350 1.78 9.13 -41.66
N THR A 351 1.74 8.27 -42.67
CA THR A 351 0.61 7.39 -42.96
C THR A 351 1.06 6.09 -43.63
N GLY A 352 0.20 5.09 -43.66
CA GLY A 352 0.43 3.82 -44.38
C GLY A 352 1.26 2.82 -43.57
N LYS A 353 1.86 1.86 -44.27
CA LYS A 353 2.65 0.77 -43.69
C LYS A 353 3.96 1.28 -43.10
N GLN A 354 4.25 0.84 -41.88
CA GLN A 354 5.46 1.19 -41.15
C GLN A 354 6.08 -0.04 -40.49
N THR A 355 7.38 0.06 -40.21
CA THR A 355 8.12 -0.96 -39.44
C THR A 355 9.04 -0.28 -38.46
N VAL A 356 9.07 -0.75 -37.21
CA VAL A 356 10.05 -0.39 -36.20
C VAL A 356 10.83 -1.63 -35.78
N THR A 357 12.11 -1.44 -35.51
CA THR A 357 13.02 -2.52 -35.08
C THR A 357 13.80 -2.14 -33.85
N LEU A 358 14.16 -3.16 -33.07
CA LEU A 358 15.08 -3.02 -31.94
C LEU A 358 16.51 -3.04 -32.45
N LYS A 359 17.27 -1.99 -32.22
CA LYS A 359 18.69 -1.90 -32.57
C LYS A 359 19.50 -1.20 -31.48
N GLY A 360 20.46 -1.93 -30.91
CA GLY A 360 21.35 -1.38 -29.90
C GLY A 360 20.62 -0.81 -28.66
N GLY A 361 19.52 -1.47 -28.23
CA GLY A 361 18.71 -1.01 -27.11
C GLY A 361 17.84 0.23 -27.41
N ARG A 362 17.69 0.60 -28.69
CA ARG A 362 16.93 1.76 -29.13
C ARG A 362 15.90 1.38 -30.20
N VAL A 363 14.93 2.26 -30.43
CA VAL A 363 13.91 2.11 -31.46
C VAL A 363 14.45 2.65 -32.77
N LEU A 364 14.61 1.77 -33.78
CA LEU A 364 15.01 2.16 -35.13
C LEU A 364 13.78 2.34 -36.03
N TRP A 365 13.62 3.51 -36.62
CA TRP A 365 12.58 3.82 -37.59
C TRP A 365 13.13 4.74 -38.68
N ASN A 366 12.92 4.39 -39.96
CA ASN A 366 13.39 5.17 -41.11
C ASN A 366 14.88 5.56 -41.01
N SER A 367 15.73 4.60 -40.62
CA SER A 367 17.19 4.80 -40.48
C SER A 367 17.63 5.75 -39.37
N THR A 368 16.74 6.13 -38.46
CA THR A 368 17.03 6.98 -37.31
C THR A 368 16.69 6.26 -36.02
N ASP A 369 17.55 6.39 -35.00
CA ASP A 369 17.37 5.82 -33.68
C ASP A 369 16.63 6.79 -32.76
N TYR A 370 15.77 6.21 -31.91
CA TYR A 370 15.01 6.95 -30.91
C TYR A 370 15.08 6.22 -29.57
N THR A 371 15.10 6.95 -28.45
CA THR A 371 14.83 6.38 -27.13
C THR A 371 13.38 6.00 -26.98
N GLU A 372 12.50 6.82 -27.54
CA GLU A 372 11.04 6.65 -27.55
C GLU A 372 10.49 7.26 -28.84
N LEU A 373 9.53 6.58 -29.45
CA LEU A 373 8.90 7.02 -30.69
C LEU A 373 7.38 7.03 -30.48
N CYS A 374 6.74 8.18 -30.68
CA CYS A 374 5.31 8.34 -30.47
C CYS A 374 4.59 8.86 -31.73
N PHE A 375 3.62 8.09 -32.19
CA PHE A 375 2.73 8.47 -33.31
C PHE A 375 1.42 8.99 -32.72
N THR A 376 1.11 10.26 -32.98
CA THR A 376 -0.10 10.94 -32.49
C THR A 376 -1.12 11.08 -33.62
N PRO A 377 -2.36 10.62 -33.49
CA PRO A 377 -3.39 10.76 -34.51
C PRO A 377 -3.80 12.23 -34.68
N GLN A 378 -4.08 12.65 -35.92
CA GLN A 378 -4.58 13.99 -36.18
C GLN A 378 -6.03 14.23 -35.77
N ALA A 379 -6.83 13.16 -35.69
CA ALA A 379 -8.22 13.19 -35.29
C ALA A 379 -8.59 11.94 -34.49
N ASP A 380 -9.62 12.02 -33.66
CA ASP A 380 -10.06 10.96 -32.76
C ASP A 380 -10.56 9.68 -33.48
N ASN A 381 -10.93 9.77 -34.73
CA ASN A 381 -11.39 8.67 -35.54
C ASN A 381 -10.30 7.98 -36.39
N VAL A 382 -9.08 8.46 -36.30
CA VAL A 382 -7.93 7.87 -37.01
C VAL A 382 -7.39 6.68 -36.21
N SER A 383 -7.15 5.57 -36.90
CA SER A 383 -6.74 4.30 -36.28
C SER A 383 -5.39 3.80 -36.82
N PHE A 384 -4.82 2.84 -36.11
CA PHE A 384 -3.68 2.06 -36.59
C PHE A 384 -3.93 0.57 -36.40
N THR A 385 -3.30 -0.25 -37.23
CA THR A 385 -3.39 -1.72 -37.16
C THR A 385 -2.03 -2.30 -36.86
N LEU A 386 -1.93 -3.09 -35.80
CA LEU A 386 -0.76 -3.95 -35.51
C LEU A 386 -1.00 -5.30 -36.19
N GLU A 387 -0.02 -5.79 -36.98
CA GLU A 387 -0.24 -6.94 -37.84
C GLU A 387 -0.20 -8.28 -37.09
N ASP A 388 0.65 -8.42 -36.10
CA ASP A 388 0.90 -9.69 -35.39
C ASP A 388 0.73 -9.54 -33.87
N VAL A 389 -0.51 -9.41 -33.42
CA VAL A 389 -0.82 -9.39 -32.00
C VAL A 389 -1.09 -10.81 -31.51
N THR A 390 -0.32 -11.24 -30.50
CA THR A 390 -0.52 -12.52 -29.84
C THR A 390 -1.69 -12.43 -28.88
N ILE A 391 -2.66 -13.30 -29.01
CA ILE A 391 -3.81 -13.44 -28.11
C ILE A 391 -3.80 -14.82 -27.46
N GLY A 392 -4.24 -14.88 -26.19
CA GLY A 392 -4.22 -16.11 -25.41
C GLY A 392 -2.81 -16.57 -25.08
N VAL A 393 -1.95 -15.68 -24.64
CA VAL A 393 -0.58 -15.98 -24.27
C VAL A 393 -0.54 -17.11 -23.21
N ASP A 394 0.25 -18.15 -23.50
CA ASP A 394 0.40 -19.37 -22.68
C ASP A 394 -0.87 -20.26 -22.59
N PHE A 395 -1.93 -19.98 -23.35
CA PHE A 395 -3.08 -20.87 -23.49
C PHE A 395 -2.95 -21.79 -24.70
N HIS A 396 -3.62 -22.93 -24.67
CA HIS A 396 -3.61 -23.91 -25.77
C HIS A 396 -4.19 -23.38 -27.09
N TRP A 397 -4.92 -22.25 -27.05
CA TRP A 397 -5.51 -21.57 -28.19
C TRP A 397 -4.76 -20.29 -28.59
N GLU A 398 -3.52 -20.12 -28.13
CA GLU A 398 -2.65 -18.99 -28.51
C GLU A 398 -2.58 -18.85 -30.03
N ARG A 399 -2.79 -17.64 -30.52
CA ARG A 399 -2.71 -17.32 -31.97
C ARG A 399 -2.27 -15.87 -32.16
N LYS A 400 -1.88 -15.55 -33.38
CA LYS A 400 -1.59 -14.19 -33.83
C LYS A 400 -2.71 -13.67 -34.75
N GLU A 401 -3.11 -12.43 -34.58
CA GLU A 401 -4.07 -11.76 -35.44
C GLU A 401 -3.72 -10.27 -35.59
N ALA A 402 -4.21 -9.67 -36.70
CA ALA A 402 -4.15 -8.24 -36.88
C ALA A 402 -5.22 -7.56 -36.01
N GLN A 403 -4.82 -6.53 -35.26
CA GLN A 403 -5.75 -5.78 -34.42
C GLN A 403 -5.62 -4.28 -34.69
N THR A 404 -6.75 -3.58 -34.67
CA THR A 404 -6.86 -2.15 -34.96
C THR A 404 -7.27 -1.37 -33.73
N PHE A 405 -6.58 -0.23 -33.50
CA PHE A 405 -6.71 0.59 -32.31
C PHE A 405 -6.87 2.08 -32.64
N LEU A 406 -7.60 2.78 -31.80
CA LEU A 406 -7.65 4.24 -31.78
C LEU A 406 -6.60 4.81 -30.81
N GLY A 407 -6.35 6.12 -30.90
CA GLY A 407 -5.46 6.81 -30.00
C GLY A 407 -4.00 6.80 -30.45
N ARG A 408 -3.10 7.11 -29.51
CA ARG A 408 -1.66 7.22 -29.76
C ARG A 408 -1.01 5.85 -29.79
N LEU A 409 0.05 5.73 -30.57
CA LEU A 409 0.91 4.54 -30.62
C LEU A 409 2.31 4.94 -30.20
N ARG A 410 2.80 4.37 -29.11
CA ARG A 410 4.12 4.63 -28.56
C ARG A 410 4.98 3.38 -28.58
N PHE A 411 6.23 3.55 -28.98
CA PHE A 411 7.24 2.48 -28.95
C PHE A 411 8.35 2.84 -27.97
N VAL A 412 8.66 1.91 -27.10
CA VAL A 412 9.76 2.01 -26.12
C VAL A 412 10.49 0.68 -26.01
N VAL A 413 11.74 0.71 -25.56
CA VAL A 413 12.53 -0.49 -25.28
C VAL A 413 12.62 -0.71 -23.77
N ASP A 414 12.30 -1.91 -23.34
CA ASP A 414 12.44 -2.36 -21.97
C ASP A 414 12.92 -3.82 -21.95
N LYS A 415 13.92 -4.12 -21.13
CA LYS A 415 14.48 -5.48 -20.98
C LYS A 415 14.81 -6.15 -22.32
N ASP A 416 15.49 -5.43 -23.19
CA ASP A 416 15.88 -5.89 -24.53
C ASP A 416 14.72 -6.30 -25.45
N LYS A 417 13.55 -5.74 -25.22
CA LYS A 417 12.38 -5.89 -26.11
C LYS A 417 11.78 -4.55 -26.46
N LEU A 418 11.29 -4.47 -27.70
CA LEU A 418 10.55 -3.35 -28.20
C LEU A 418 9.06 -3.54 -27.88
N TRP A 419 8.44 -2.57 -27.23
CA TRP A 419 7.03 -2.60 -26.86
C TRP A 419 6.21 -1.62 -27.68
N ALA A 420 5.06 -2.07 -28.15
CA ALA A 420 4.00 -1.22 -28.71
C ALA A 420 2.97 -0.94 -27.63
N ILE A 421 2.78 0.35 -27.31
CA ILE A 421 1.88 0.83 -26.26
C ILE A 421 0.83 1.74 -26.91
N ASN A 422 -0.44 1.45 -26.63
CA ASN A 422 -1.56 2.29 -27.04
C ASN A 422 -1.99 3.22 -25.91
N GLU A 423 -2.16 4.48 -26.18
CA GLU A 423 -2.63 5.48 -25.21
C GLU A 423 -3.92 6.09 -25.68
N LEU A 424 -4.98 6.02 -24.86
CA LEU A 424 -6.30 6.54 -25.21
C LEU A 424 -7.12 6.89 -23.96
N PRO A 425 -8.19 7.69 -24.11
CA PRO A 425 -9.10 7.99 -23.00
C PRO A 425 -9.72 6.73 -22.40
N VAL A 426 -9.90 6.71 -21.08
CA VAL A 426 -10.43 5.56 -20.32
C VAL A 426 -11.77 5.07 -20.85
N GLU A 427 -12.70 5.96 -21.19
CA GLU A 427 -14.03 5.55 -21.66
C GLU A 427 -13.96 4.79 -23.00
N ARG A 428 -13.03 5.13 -23.87
CA ARG A 428 -12.80 4.40 -25.13
C ARG A 428 -12.14 3.05 -24.89
N TYR A 429 -11.23 2.96 -23.95
CA TYR A 429 -10.66 1.68 -23.53
C TYR A 429 -11.76 0.73 -23.00
N LEU A 430 -12.65 1.23 -22.16
CA LEU A 430 -13.74 0.46 -21.60
C LEU A 430 -14.72 -0.05 -22.67
N ALA A 431 -14.98 0.72 -23.72
CA ALA A 431 -15.83 0.27 -24.86
C ALA A 431 -15.26 -1.01 -25.48
N SER A 432 -13.96 -1.07 -25.69
CA SER A 432 -13.28 -2.27 -26.20
C SER A 432 -13.33 -3.43 -25.22
N VAL A 433 -13.01 -3.19 -23.95
CA VAL A 433 -12.99 -4.22 -22.91
C VAL A 433 -14.36 -4.86 -22.75
N ILE A 434 -15.40 -4.08 -22.62
CA ILE A 434 -16.77 -4.59 -22.44
C ILE A 434 -17.23 -5.35 -23.68
N SER A 435 -16.90 -4.87 -24.86
CA SER A 435 -17.22 -5.56 -26.13
C SER A 435 -16.46 -6.89 -26.29
N SER A 436 -15.30 -7.02 -25.62
CA SER A 436 -14.52 -8.27 -25.61
C SER A 436 -14.98 -9.25 -24.55
N GLU A 437 -15.47 -8.75 -23.41
CA GLU A 437 -15.91 -9.55 -22.27
C GLU A 437 -17.39 -9.98 -22.36
N MET A 438 -18.25 -9.13 -22.94
CA MET A 438 -19.68 -9.31 -22.97
C MET A 438 -20.21 -9.38 -24.40
N SER A 439 -21.28 -10.17 -24.59
CA SER A 439 -21.99 -10.25 -25.85
C SER A 439 -22.82 -8.98 -26.15
N ALA A 440 -23.04 -8.67 -27.41
CA ALA A 440 -23.96 -7.62 -27.84
C ALA A 440 -25.42 -7.88 -27.40
N THR A 441 -25.76 -9.12 -27.04
CA THR A 441 -27.09 -9.52 -26.52
C THR A 441 -27.25 -9.28 -25.01
N SER A 442 -26.23 -8.86 -24.33
CA SER A 442 -26.26 -8.57 -22.87
C SER A 442 -27.28 -7.49 -22.55
N SER A 443 -27.95 -7.61 -21.41
CA SER A 443 -28.88 -6.56 -20.95
C SER A 443 -28.12 -5.24 -20.69
N LEU A 444 -28.83 -4.13 -20.86
CA LEU A 444 -28.24 -2.82 -20.62
C LEU A 444 -27.76 -2.66 -19.17
N GLU A 445 -28.50 -3.18 -18.20
CA GLU A 445 -28.13 -3.10 -16.77
C GLU A 445 -26.89 -3.93 -16.44
N LEU A 446 -26.72 -5.11 -17.04
CA LEU A 446 -25.49 -5.89 -16.93
C LEU A 446 -24.28 -5.12 -17.48
N LEU A 447 -24.43 -4.51 -18.65
CA LEU A 447 -23.38 -3.72 -19.30
C LEU A 447 -23.00 -2.49 -18.46
N LYS A 448 -23.97 -1.81 -17.88
CA LYS A 448 -23.73 -0.69 -16.95
C LYS A 448 -22.96 -1.13 -15.71
N ALA A 449 -23.37 -2.24 -15.07
CA ALA A 449 -22.67 -2.79 -13.93
C ALA A 449 -21.22 -3.14 -14.28
N HIS A 450 -21.02 -3.78 -15.42
CA HIS A 450 -19.69 -4.16 -15.89
C HIS A 450 -18.82 -2.94 -16.23
N ALA A 451 -19.39 -1.88 -16.78
CA ALA A 451 -18.68 -0.62 -17.03
C ALA A 451 -18.16 0.00 -15.75
N VAL A 452 -18.97 0.05 -14.70
CA VAL A 452 -18.56 0.61 -13.39
C VAL A 452 -17.44 -0.20 -12.75
N ILE A 453 -17.54 -1.53 -12.73
CA ILE A 453 -16.50 -2.38 -12.12
C ILE A 453 -15.20 -2.38 -12.92
N SER A 454 -15.27 -2.43 -14.23
CA SER A 454 -14.09 -2.40 -15.10
C SER A 454 -13.36 -1.07 -15.00
N ARG A 455 -14.08 0.03 -14.91
CA ARG A 455 -13.52 1.37 -14.68
C ARG A 455 -12.86 1.47 -13.31
N SER A 456 -13.52 0.99 -12.26
CA SER A 456 -12.98 0.99 -10.89
C SER A 456 -11.70 0.18 -10.80
N TRP A 457 -11.69 -1.02 -11.33
CA TRP A 457 -10.52 -1.87 -11.40
C TRP A 457 -9.36 -1.20 -12.16
N LEU A 458 -9.63 -0.63 -13.34
CA LEU A 458 -8.63 0.05 -14.15
C LEU A 458 -7.94 1.19 -13.39
N LEU A 459 -8.75 2.03 -12.75
CA LEU A 459 -8.21 3.18 -12.01
C LEU A 459 -7.38 2.75 -10.79
N VAL A 460 -7.72 1.64 -10.15
CA VAL A 460 -6.87 1.03 -9.11
C VAL A 460 -5.53 0.59 -9.70
N GLN A 461 -5.51 -0.03 -10.87
CA GLN A 461 -4.24 -0.43 -11.53
C GLN A 461 -3.39 0.78 -11.93
N MET A 462 -4.01 1.83 -12.46
CA MET A 462 -3.30 3.07 -12.80
C MET A 462 -2.68 3.74 -11.57
N ARG A 463 -3.40 3.76 -10.43
CA ARG A 463 -2.87 4.24 -9.15
C ARG A 463 -1.69 3.40 -8.66
N ARG A 464 -1.82 2.07 -8.76
CA ARG A 464 -0.74 1.13 -8.37
C ARG A 464 0.53 1.39 -9.18
N ARG A 465 0.41 1.53 -10.49
CA ARG A 465 1.55 1.86 -11.34
C ARG A 465 2.20 3.20 -10.95
N LYS A 466 1.39 4.22 -10.69
CA LYS A 466 1.89 5.52 -10.24
C LYS A 466 2.65 5.43 -8.92
N ALA A 467 2.16 4.62 -8.00
CA ALA A 467 2.85 4.34 -6.74
C ALA A 467 4.24 3.74 -6.97
N ILE A 468 4.37 2.82 -7.93
CA ILE A 468 5.67 2.22 -8.30
C ILE A 468 6.59 3.29 -8.90
N GLU A 469 6.10 4.14 -9.80
CA GLU A 469 6.88 5.26 -10.37
C GLU A 469 7.37 6.24 -9.30
N MET A 470 6.59 6.44 -8.23
CA MET A 470 6.96 7.29 -7.09
C MET A 470 7.92 6.62 -6.10
N GLY A 471 8.38 5.39 -6.39
CA GLY A 471 9.28 4.63 -5.52
C GLY A 471 8.58 3.98 -4.32
N VAL A 472 7.27 4.01 -4.29
CA VAL A 472 6.46 3.30 -3.30
C VAL A 472 6.36 1.85 -3.71
N GLN A 473 7.24 1.01 -3.17
CA GLN A 473 7.09 -0.44 -3.35
C GLN A 473 5.86 -0.91 -2.58
N THR A 474 4.81 -1.32 -3.31
CA THR A 474 3.83 -2.21 -2.72
C THR A 474 4.58 -3.49 -2.34
N ALA A 475 4.56 -3.86 -1.06
CA ALA A 475 5.18 -5.09 -0.61
C ALA A 475 4.69 -6.24 -1.48
N SER A 476 5.60 -6.88 -2.19
CA SER A 476 5.31 -8.18 -2.81
C SER A 476 4.85 -9.09 -1.69
N ALA A 477 3.72 -9.72 -1.87
CA ALA A 477 3.15 -10.63 -0.88
C ALA A 477 4.19 -11.69 -0.52
N PRO A 478 4.42 -11.98 0.78
CA PRO A 478 5.36 -12.98 1.16
C PRO A 478 4.87 -14.33 0.66
N VAL A 479 5.64 -14.95 -0.20
CA VAL A 479 5.47 -16.33 -0.62
C VAL A 479 5.99 -17.20 0.51
N LYS A 480 5.11 -17.98 1.14
CA LYS A 480 5.54 -18.99 2.10
C LYS A 480 5.98 -20.24 1.37
N VAL A 481 7.25 -20.38 1.13
CA VAL A 481 7.85 -21.56 0.47
C VAL A 481 8.79 -22.25 1.44
N SER A 482 8.52 -23.53 1.69
CA SER A 482 9.39 -24.46 2.41
C SER A 482 9.42 -25.81 1.67
N ASP A 483 10.20 -26.78 2.14
CA ASP A 483 10.20 -28.13 1.56
C ASP A 483 8.85 -28.84 1.70
N GLU A 484 8.06 -28.47 2.70
CA GLU A 484 6.77 -29.10 3.02
C GLU A 484 5.56 -28.32 2.48
N GLU A 485 5.69 -27.02 2.26
CA GLU A 485 4.57 -26.14 1.90
C GLU A 485 4.97 -25.05 0.92
N GLY A 486 4.19 -24.89 -0.13
CA GLY A 486 4.30 -23.80 -1.09
C GLY A 486 2.97 -23.07 -1.24
N VAL A 487 2.76 -22.02 -0.43
CA VAL A 487 1.59 -21.15 -0.54
C VAL A 487 1.97 -19.91 -1.34
N VAL A 488 1.43 -19.82 -2.53
CA VAL A 488 1.71 -18.76 -3.49
C VAL A 488 0.40 -18.10 -3.90
N TRP A 489 0.37 -16.78 -3.94
CA TRP A 489 -0.73 -16.07 -4.59
C TRP A 489 -0.20 -15.15 -5.68
N TYR A 490 -0.92 -15.14 -6.77
CA TYR A 490 -0.60 -14.35 -7.94
C TYR A 490 -1.51 -13.13 -7.94
N ASP A 491 -1.05 -12.05 -7.30
CA ASP A 491 -1.63 -10.76 -7.62
C ASP A 491 -1.07 -10.35 -8.98
N SER A 492 -1.86 -9.65 -9.79
CA SER A 492 -1.37 -9.16 -11.07
C SER A 492 -0.09 -8.36 -10.81
N ASP A 493 1.04 -8.84 -11.31
CA ASP A 493 2.29 -8.10 -11.26
C ASP A 493 2.02 -6.74 -11.90
N ALA A 494 2.19 -5.68 -11.11
CA ALA A 494 1.97 -4.35 -11.61
C ALA A 494 2.96 -4.10 -12.73
N HIS A 495 2.44 -3.77 -13.90
CA HIS A 495 3.29 -3.36 -15.01
C HIS A 495 4.02 -2.08 -14.66
N THR A 496 5.28 -1.96 -15.04
CA THR A 496 6.10 -0.77 -14.78
C THR A 496 6.14 0.18 -15.98
N LEU A 497 5.99 -0.36 -17.17
CA LEU A 497 6.13 0.38 -18.43
C LEU A 497 4.81 1.00 -18.92
N PHE A 498 3.70 0.39 -18.59
CA PHE A 498 2.34 0.80 -18.97
C PHE A 498 1.35 0.45 -17.86
N ASP A 499 0.14 1.00 -17.92
CA ASP A 499 -0.87 0.82 -16.87
C ASP A 499 -1.42 -0.61 -16.83
N VAL A 500 -1.77 -1.14 -17.98
CA VAL A 500 -2.35 -2.48 -18.17
C VAL A 500 -1.84 -3.11 -19.46
N CYS A 501 -1.87 -4.44 -19.54
CA CYS A 501 -1.65 -5.16 -20.80
C CYS A 501 -2.98 -5.43 -21.51
N ALA A 502 -2.90 -5.81 -22.78
CA ALA A 502 -4.05 -6.11 -23.62
C ALA A 502 -4.61 -7.53 -23.42
N ASP A 503 -3.90 -8.39 -22.70
CA ASP A 503 -4.24 -9.81 -22.52
C ASP A 503 -5.06 -10.07 -21.26
N ASP A 504 -5.54 -11.29 -21.11
CA ASP A 504 -6.36 -11.77 -19.98
C ASP A 504 -5.73 -11.63 -18.59
N HIS A 505 -4.42 -11.40 -18.51
CA HIS A 505 -3.75 -11.03 -17.26
C HIS A 505 -4.36 -9.77 -16.62
N CYS A 506 -4.76 -8.80 -17.42
CA CYS A 506 -5.48 -7.59 -17.01
C CYS A 506 -6.97 -7.69 -17.40
N GLN A 507 -7.35 -6.98 -18.41
CA GLN A 507 -8.67 -7.07 -19.06
C GLN A 507 -8.43 -7.20 -20.56
N ARG A 508 -9.13 -8.09 -21.23
CA ARG A 508 -8.94 -8.30 -22.66
C ARG A 508 -9.27 -7.03 -23.43
N TYR A 509 -8.30 -6.50 -24.12
CA TYR A 509 -8.38 -5.28 -24.91
C TYR A 509 -7.97 -5.54 -26.35
N GLN A 510 -8.86 -5.31 -27.29
CA GLN A 510 -8.65 -5.57 -28.72
C GLN A 510 -8.89 -4.32 -29.60
N GLY A 511 -8.92 -3.15 -28.97
CA GLY A 511 -9.20 -1.89 -29.67
C GLY A 511 -10.55 -1.90 -30.33
N ILE A 512 -10.61 -1.42 -31.57
CA ILE A 512 -11.82 -1.41 -32.42
C ILE A 512 -11.93 -2.61 -33.35
N THR A 513 -11.08 -3.62 -33.17
CA THR A 513 -11.12 -4.88 -33.93
C THR A 513 -12.46 -5.56 -33.77
N LYS A 514 -13.06 -5.54 -32.59
CA LYS A 514 -14.43 -5.90 -32.33
C LYS A 514 -15.32 -4.65 -32.36
N ALA A 515 -16.35 -4.68 -33.20
CA ALA A 515 -17.34 -3.62 -33.24
C ALA A 515 -18.07 -3.51 -31.89
N THR A 516 -18.19 -2.29 -31.37
CA THR A 516 -19.05 -1.99 -30.24
C THR A 516 -20.52 -2.06 -30.63
N SER A 517 -21.35 -2.62 -29.76
CA SER A 517 -22.79 -2.54 -29.93
C SER A 517 -23.33 -1.18 -29.45
N PRO A 518 -24.46 -0.68 -29.98
CA PRO A 518 -25.08 0.54 -29.45
C PRO A 518 -25.40 0.47 -27.95
N ARG A 519 -25.72 -0.72 -27.42
CA ARG A 519 -25.97 -0.93 -25.99
C ARG A 519 -24.73 -0.74 -25.13
N VAL A 520 -23.56 -1.17 -25.60
CA VAL A 520 -22.29 -0.96 -24.89
C VAL A 520 -21.97 0.53 -24.81
N GLU A 521 -22.12 1.26 -25.90
CA GLU A 521 -21.91 2.71 -25.91
C GLU A 521 -22.89 3.46 -25.00
N GLU A 522 -24.17 3.04 -25.02
CA GLU A 522 -25.19 3.58 -24.12
C GLU A 522 -24.84 3.34 -22.64
N ALA A 523 -24.42 2.11 -22.30
CA ALA A 523 -24.05 1.75 -20.94
C ALA A 523 -22.85 2.57 -20.43
N ILE A 524 -21.81 2.74 -21.26
CA ILE A 524 -20.63 3.52 -20.92
C ILE A 524 -20.99 4.99 -20.73
N LYS A 525 -21.75 5.57 -21.64
CA LYS A 525 -22.22 6.94 -21.58
C LYS A 525 -23.07 7.20 -20.32
N ALA A 526 -24.02 6.29 -20.04
CA ALA A 526 -24.90 6.40 -18.86
C ALA A 526 -24.17 6.29 -17.52
N THR A 527 -23.04 5.59 -17.50
CA THR A 527 -22.22 5.38 -16.29
C THR A 527 -20.90 6.17 -16.30
N ARG A 528 -20.76 7.13 -17.23
CA ARG A 528 -19.52 7.88 -17.41
C ARG A 528 -18.94 8.36 -16.10
N GLY A 529 -17.65 8.05 -15.85
CA GLY A 529 -16.92 8.43 -14.66
C GLY A 529 -17.34 7.77 -13.37
N GLN A 530 -18.35 6.90 -13.37
CA GLN A 530 -18.84 6.25 -12.16
C GLN A 530 -17.90 5.14 -11.67
N LEU A 531 -17.58 5.18 -10.38
CA LEU A 531 -16.72 4.24 -9.69
C LEU A 531 -17.42 3.67 -8.47
N LEU A 532 -17.01 2.46 -8.10
CA LEU A 532 -17.29 1.91 -6.78
C LEU A 532 -16.29 2.48 -5.78
N MET A 533 -16.80 3.11 -4.71
CA MET A 533 -16.01 3.73 -3.67
C MET A 533 -16.33 3.14 -2.30
N ASN A 534 -15.30 2.89 -1.51
CA ASN A 534 -15.42 2.62 -0.08
C ASN A 534 -14.83 3.79 0.69
N GLY A 535 -15.69 4.73 1.11
CA GLY A 535 -15.21 6.02 1.63
C GLY A 535 -14.47 6.82 0.56
N LYS A 536 -13.18 7.05 0.78
CA LYS A 536 -12.29 7.75 -0.17
C LYS A 536 -11.52 6.80 -1.08
N GLU A 537 -11.57 5.51 -0.81
CA GLU A 537 -10.84 4.48 -1.57
C GLU A 537 -11.66 4.02 -2.77
N ILE A 538 -11.03 3.91 -3.94
CA ILE A 538 -11.63 3.23 -5.10
C ILE A 538 -11.57 1.72 -4.83
N CYS A 539 -12.72 1.05 -4.95
CA CYS A 539 -12.78 -0.39 -4.77
C CYS A 539 -11.98 -1.13 -5.84
N ASP A 540 -11.16 -2.08 -5.42
CA ASP A 540 -10.57 -3.10 -6.30
C ASP A 540 -11.69 -4.09 -6.69
N ALA A 541 -12.46 -3.70 -7.70
CA ALA A 541 -13.70 -4.39 -8.09
C ALA A 541 -13.39 -5.68 -8.84
N ARG A 542 -13.14 -6.76 -8.10
CA ARG A 542 -12.90 -8.10 -8.65
C ARG A 542 -14.20 -8.71 -9.18
N PHE A 543 -14.07 -9.56 -10.18
CA PHE A 543 -15.18 -10.32 -10.75
C PHE A 543 -14.71 -11.67 -11.27
N SER A 544 -15.61 -12.63 -11.36
CA SER A 544 -15.35 -13.94 -11.94
C SER A 544 -16.56 -14.45 -12.73
N LYS A 545 -16.35 -15.50 -13.50
CA LYS A 545 -17.39 -16.08 -14.37
C LYS A 545 -18.59 -16.59 -13.56
N CYS A 546 -18.33 -17.42 -12.54
CA CYS A 546 -19.37 -18.06 -11.73
C CYS A 546 -18.87 -18.29 -10.29
N CYS A 547 -19.58 -17.76 -9.30
CA CYS A 547 -19.22 -17.98 -7.90
C CYS A 547 -19.55 -19.40 -7.40
N GLY A 548 -20.48 -20.09 -8.06
CA GLY A 548 -20.95 -21.43 -7.65
C GLY A 548 -22.04 -21.40 -6.59
N GLY A 549 -22.61 -20.22 -6.28
CA GLY A 549 -23.74 -20.03 -5.36
C GLY A 549 -23.40 -19.22 -4.11
N VAL A 550 -22.14 -19.20 -3.70
CA VAL A 550 -21.62 -18.36 -2.62
C VAL A 550 -20.30 -17.74 -3.09
N SER A 551 -20.18 -16.42 -3.03
CA SER A 551 -18.97 -15.72 -3.44
C SER A 551 -17.88 -15.80 -2.36
N GLU A 552 -16.64 -15.58 -2.78
CA GLU A 552 -15.46 -15.64 -1.91
C GLU A 552 -15.07 -14.26 -1.37
N GLU A 553 -14.30 -14.26 -0.30
CA GLU A 553 -13.66 -13.06 0.23
C GLU A 553 -12.21 -12.94 -0.28
N TYR A 554 -11.74 -11.70 -0.43
CA TYR A 554 -10.45 -11.37 -1.02
C TYR A 554 -9.26 -12.11 -0.40
N GLU A 555 -9.16 -12.14 0.93
CA GLU A 555 -8.04 -12.71 1.68
C GLU A 555 -7.85 -14.20 1.49
N TYR A 556 -8.85 -14.93 1.01
CA TYR A 556 -8.73 -16.37 0.72
C TYR A 556 -8.08 -16.65 -0.63
N CYS A 557 -8.02 -15.64 -1.51
CA CYS A 557 -7.42 -15.79 -2.85
C CYS A 557 -6.05 -15.12 -2.97
N TRP A 558 -5.86 -14.01 -2.27
CA TRP A 558 -4.67 -13.17 -2.37
C TRP A 558 -4.01 -12.95 -1.00
N ASP A 559 -3.48 -11.76 -0.74
CA ASP A 559 -2.87 -11.44 0.55
C ASP A 559 -3.91 -11.41 1.69
N ASN A 560 -3.45 -11.32 2.93
CA ASN A 560 -4.33 -11.37 4.10
C ASN A 560 -5.03 -10.03 4.40
N THR A 561 -5.12 -9.13 3.43
CA THR A 561 -5.81 -7.85 3.60
C THR A 561 -7.33 -8.06 3.56
N HIS A 562 -8.03 -7.67 4.61
CA HIS A 562 -9.48 -7.68 4.61
C HIS A 562 -10.03 -6.50 3.85
N LYS A 563 -10.88 -6.75 2.84
CA LYS A 563 -11.55 -5.71 2.06
C LYS A 563 -13.05 -5.73 2.36
N PRO A 564 -13.59 -4.72 3.07
CA PRO A 564 -14.98 -4.73 3.54
C PRO A 564 -16.02 -4.71 2.43
N TYR A 565 -15.62 -4.37 1.20
CA TYR A 565 -16.48 -4.38 0.03
C TYR A 565 -16.39 -5.70 -0.80
N LEU A 566 -15.51 -6.62 -0.44
CA LEU A 566 -15.34 -7.93 -1.06
C LEU A 566 -15.66 -9.05 -0.06
N LEU A 567 -16.86 -8.99 0.51
CA LEU A 567 -17.37 -10.00 1.43
C LEU A 567 -18.09 -11.11 0.67
N SER A 568 -18.11 -12.29 1.29
CA SER A 568 -18.89 -13.41 0.80
C SER A 568 -20.39 -13.11 0.86
N VAL A 569 -21.08 -13.38 -0.24
CA VAL A 569 -22.55 -13.27 -0.35
C VAL A 569 -23.15 -14.54 -0.90
N VAL A 570 -24.39 -14.84 -0.50
CA VAL A 570 -25.19 -15.87 -1.14
C VAL A 570 -25.72 -15.28 -2.45
N ASP A 571 -25.43 -15.95 -3.57
CA ASP A 571 -25.86 -15.51 -4.90
C ASP A 571 -27.33 -15.85 -5.16
N ASN A 572 -28.19 -15.33 -4.31
CA ASN A 572 -29.62 -15.61 -4.27
C ASN A 572 -30.40 -14.38 -3.74
N ALA A 573 -31.74 -14.41 -3.81
CA ALA A 573 -32.58 -13.44 -3.11
C ALA A 573 -32.83 -13.88 -1.66
N PRO A 574 -32.86 -12.94 -0.67
CA PRO A 574 -32.74 -11.48 -0.81
C PRO A 574 -31.29 -11.04 -1.10
N LEU A 575 -31.18 -9.90 -1.82
CA LEU A 575 -29.88 -9.36 -2.26
C LEU A 575 -28.97 -9.03 -1.06
N GLY A 576 -27.67 -9.32 -1.23
CA GLY A 576 -26.65 -9.00 -0.25
C GLY A 576 -26.71 -9.80 1.05
N THR A 577 -27.43 -10.92 1.05
CA THR A 577 -27.52 -11.78 2.24
C THR A 577 -26.21 -12.48 2.53
N ALA A 578 -25.72 -12.36 3.76
CA ALA A 578 -24.55 -13.09 4.22
C ALA A 578 -24.85 -14.60 4.27
N PRO A 579 -23.87 -15.48 3.97
CA PRO A 579 -24.05 -16.92 4.10
C PRO A 579 -24.44 -17.34 5.52
N THR A 580 -25.48 -18.13 5.63
CA THR A 580 -25.89 -18.77 6.88
C THR A 580 -25.23 -20.14 7.07
N ILE A 581 -24.57 -20.65 6.04
CA ILE A 581 -23.85 -21.93 5.99
C ILE A 581 -22.35 -21.67 6.05
N ASP A 582 -21.65 -22.41 6.89
CA ASP A 582 -20.19 -22.31 7.03
C ASP A 582 -19.47 -23.27 6.08
N LEU A 583 -19.08 -22.78 4.90
CA LEU A 583 -18.34 -23.54 3.90
C LEU A 583 -16.83 -23.64 4.20
N THR A 584 -16.35 -23.04 5.28
CA THR A 584 -15.00 -23.29 5.80
C THR A 584 -14.91 -24.63 6.53
N ASP A 585 -16.05 -25.16 6.97
CA ASP A 585 -16.15 -26.52 7.50
C ASP A 585 -16.14 -27.55 6.36
N GLU A 586 -15.20 -28.47 6.39
CA GLU A 586 -14.96 -29.44 5.30
C GLU A 586 -16.18 -30.30 4.98
N LYS A 587 -16.85 -30.82 5.97
CA LYS A 587 -18.04 -31.68 5.77
C LYS A 587 -19.21 -30.91 5.18
N THR A 588 -19.42 -29.70 5.66
CA THR A 588 -20.45 -28.79 5.18
C THR A 588 -20.17 -28.37 3.74
N ALA A 589 -18.93 -28.04 3.43
CA ALA A 589 -18.50 -27.69 2.07
C ALA A 589 -18.69 -28.85 1.09
N GLN A 590 -18.27 -30.06 1.44
CA GLN A 590 -18.46 -31.26 0.60
C GLN A 590 -19.93 -31.52 0.28
N LYS A 591 -20.78 -31.49 1.30
CA LYS A 591 -22.23 -31.69 1.14
C LYS A 591 -22.84 -30.60 0.21
N TRP A 592 -22.42 -29.37 0.38
CA TRP A 592 -22.90 -28.23 -0.40
C TRP A 592 -22.46 -28.31 -1.87
N ILE A 593 -21.18 -28.64 -2.12
CA ILE A 593 -20.63 -28.80 -3.48
C ILE A 593 -21.31 -29.94 -4.22
N LEU A 594 -21.58 -31.07 -3.55
CA LEU A 594 -22.27 -32.22 -4.14
C LEU A 594 -23.77 -31.96 -4.36
N SER A 595 -24.32 -30.90 -3.80
CA SER A 595 -25.69 -30.46 -4.05
C SER A 595 -25.69 -29.35 -5.13
N ALA A 596 -26.84 -28.93 -5.60
CA ALA A 596 -26.98 -27.82 -6.56
C ALA A 596 -28.12 -26.88 -6.10
N PRO A 597 -27.89 -26.13 -4.98
CA PRO A 597 -28.92 -25.23 -4.47
C PRO A 597 -29.27 -24.12 -5.45
N GLU A 598 -30.45 -23.55 -5.30
CA GLU A 598 -30.86 -22.40 -6.11
C GLU A 598 -29.93 -21.20 -5.87
N ALA A 599 -29.54 -20.58 -6.97
CA ALA A 599 -28.74 -19.36 -7.00
C ALA A 599 -28.98 -18.65 -8.33
N PHE A 600 -28.69 -17.36 -8.41
CA PHE A 600 -28.76 -16.65 -9.67
C PHE A 600 -27.89 -17.30 -10.75
N CYS A 601 -26.68 -17.71 -10.38
CA CYS A 601 -25.75 -18.36 -11.30
C CYS A 601 -26.05 -19.84 -11.59
N ASN A 602 -27.03 -20.45 -10.92
CA ASN A 602 -27.48 -21.82 -11.23
C ASN A 602 -28.49 -21.78 -12.36
N THR A 603 -28.01 -21.68 -13.61
CA THR A 603 -28.83 -21.60 -14.80
C THR A 603 -28.21 -22.36 -15.96
N ASN A 604 -29.08 -22.97 -16.77
CA ASN A 604 -28.74 -23.56 -18.06
C ASN A 604 -29.35 -22.77 -19.22
N ASP A 605 -29.92 -21.60 -18.96
CA ASP A 605 -30.52 -20.76 -19.97
C ASP A 605 -29.43 -20.23 -20.92
N VAL A 606 -29.49 -20.73 -22.17
CA VAL A 606 -28.52 -20.37 -23.21
C VAL A 606 -28.55 -18.87 -23.52
N LYS A 607 -29.70 -18.21 -23.40
CA LYS A 607 -29.83 -16.77 -23.60
C LYS A 607 -29.02 -15.99 -22.57
N VAL A 608 -28.98 -16.45 -21.31
CA VAL A 608 -28.20 -15.84 -20.25
C VAL A 608 -26.72 -16.18 -20.41
N LEU A 609 -26.40 -17.44 -20.59
CA LEU A 609 -25.01 -17.89 -20.73
C LEU A 609 -24.30 -17.26 -21.92
N SER A 610 -25.00 -17.06 -23.03
CA SER A 610 -24.44 -16.40 -24.22
C SER A 610 -24.07 -14.94 -24.01
N GLN A 611 -24.62 -14.28 -23.01
CA GLN A 611 -24.26 -12.89 -22.65
C GLN A 611 -22.87 -12.73 -22.08
N VAL A 612 -22.39 -13.74 -21.34
CA VAL A 612 -21.13 -13.71 -20.59
C VAL A 612 -20.07 -14.65 -21.14
N LEU A 613 -20.41 -15.44 -22.16
CA LEU A 613 -19.50 -16.34 -22.84
C LEU A 613 -18.98 -15.68 -24.10
N ASN A 614 -17.69 -15.44 -24.20
CA ASN A 614 -17.05 -15.14 -25.46
C ASN A 614 -16.89 -16.45 -26.26
N ASN A 615 -16.54 -16.34 -27.56
CA ASN A 615 -16.45 -17.50 -28.45
C ASN A 615 -15.47 -18.59 -28.05
N TYR A 616 -14.59 -18.34 -27.04
CA TYR A 616 -13.58 -19.28 -26.57
C TYR A 616 -14.08 -20.17 -25.43
N ASP A 617 -15.13 -19.77 -24.73
CA ASP A 617 -15.68 -20.46 -23.55
C ASP A 617 -16.90 -21.36 -23.94
N GLN A 618 -17.21 -21.50 -25.20
CA GLN A 618 -18.42 -22.20 -25.67
C GLN A 618 -18.33 -23.72 -25.59
N GLU A 619 -17.20 -24.31 -25.25
CA GLU A 619 -16.99 -25.75 -25.19
C GLU A 619 -17.68 -26.43 -24.01
N THR A 620 -18.01 -25.67 -22.98
CA THR A 620 -18.71 -26.18 -21.77
C THR A 620 -19.78 -25.22 -21.27
N GLN A 621 -20.84 -25.74 -20.69
CA GLN A 621 -21.90 -24.97 -20.03
C GLN A 621 -22.01 -25.30 -18.53
N ASP A 622 -21.12 -26.13 -18.03
CA ASP A 622 -21.13 -26.65 -16.65
C ASP A 622 -20.37 -25.73 -15.70
N PHE A 623 -20.80 -24.45 -15.61
CA PHE A 623 -20.14 -23.45 -14.77
C PHE A 623 -20.51 -23.56 -13.29
N TYR A 624 -21.75 -23.88 -12.99
CA TYR A 624 -22.26 -23.92 -11.63
C TYR A 624 -21.74 -25.14 -10.87
N ARG A 625 -21.81 -26.33 -11.53
CA ARG A 625 -21.24 -27.58 -11.05
C ARG A 625 -20.55 -28.30 -12.21
N TRP A 626 -19.39 -28.87 -11.94
CA TRP A 626 -18.56 -29.51 -12.97
C TRP A 626 -17.89 -30.79 -12.44
N ILE A 627 -17.46 -31.63 -13.36
CA ILE A 627 -16.75 -32.87 -13.10
C ILE A 627 -15.52 -32.94 -13.99
N VAL A 628 -14.38 -33.32 -13.40
CA VAL A 628 -13.13 -33.60 -14.11
C VAL A 628 -12.60 -34.96 -13.66
N ASP A 629 -12.30 -35.82 -14.62
CA ASP A 629 -11.77 -37.18 -14.36
C ASP A 629 -10.32 -37.28 -14.79
N TYR A 630 -9.51 -37.92 -13.95
CA TYR A 630 -8.13 -38.28 -14.25
C TYR A 630 -7.88 -39.75 -13.93
N THR A 631 -7.09 -40.45 -14.79
CA THR A 631 -6.41 -41.68 -14.41
C THR A 631 -5.22 -41.36 -13.51
N GLN A 632 -4.72 -42.34 -12.78
CA GLN A 632 -3.51 -42.21 -11.95
C GLN A 632 -2.33 -41.65 -12.78
N ALA A 633 -2.08 -42.19 -13.97
CA ALA A 633 -1.00 -41.81 -14.82
C ALA A 633 -1.12 -40.35 -15.31
N GLU A 634 -2.33 -39.96 -15.72
CA GLU A 634 -2.63 -38.58 -16.15
C GLU A 634 -2.39 -37.58 -15.04
N LEU A 635 -2.91 -37.86 -13.82
CA LEU A 635 -2.79 -36.94 -12.69
C LEU A 635 -1.34 -36.84 -12.19
N ALA A 636 -0.65 -37.95 -12.05
CA ALA A 636 0.74 -37.98 -11.60
C ALA A 636 1.66 -37.21 -12.55
N GLU A 637 1.52 -37.40 -13.84
CA GLU A 637 2.29 -36.69 -14.86
C GLU A 637 1.93 -35.18 -14.92
N LEU A 638 0.67 -34.83 -14.81
CA LEU A 638 0.19 -33.47 -14.80
C LEU A 638 0.80 -32.71 -13.60
N ILE A 639 0.71 -33.26 -12.40
CA ILE A 639 1.25 -32.64 -11.17
C ILE A 639 2.78 -32.50 -11.27
N ARG A 640 3.45 -33.54 -11.75
CA ARG A 640 4.90 -33.50 -11.95
C ARG A 640 5.32 -32.35 -12.88
N ARG A 641 4.69 -32.23 -14.01
CA ARG A 641 4.99 -31.22 -15.02
C ARG A 641 4.65 -29.80 -14.52
N LYS A 642 3.49 -29.63 -13.90
CA LYS A 642 3.05 -28.30 -13.42
C LYS A 642 3.80 -27.82 -12.19
N SER A 643 4.13 -28.69 -11.26
CA SER A 643 4.86 -28.34 -10.02
C SER A 643 6.39 -28.39 -10.18
N GLY A 644 6.89 -29.12 -11.17
CA GLY A 644 8.32 -29.42 -11.30
C GLY A 644 8.84 -30.41 -10.28
N LEU A 645 7.95 -31.06 -9.51
CA LEU A 645 8.27 -32.02 -8.44
C LEU A 645 7.72 -33.40 -8.75
N ASP A 646 8.53 -34.43 -8.51
CA ASP A 646 8.13 -35.84 -8.66
C ASP A 646 7.48 -36.36 -7.36
N PHE A 647 6.17 -36.43 -7.34
CA PHE A 647 5.41 -37.01 -6.22
C PHE A 647 5.34 -38.55 -6.28
N GLY A 648 5.77 -39.14 -7.38
CA GLY A 648 5.52 -40.55 -7.65
C GLY A 648 4.06 -40.79 -8.06
N GLU A 649 3.48 -41.89 -7.61
CA GLU A 649 2.04 -42.13 -7.75
C GLU A 649 1.26 -41.27 -6.73
N ILE A 650 0.14 -40.68 -7.14
CA ILE A 650 -0.70 -39.89 -6.26
C ILE A 650 -1.62 -40.81 -5.45
N ILE A 651 -1.54 -40.67 -4.14
CA ILE A 651 -2.35 -41.43 -3.18
C ILE A 651 -3.61 -40.68 -2.82
N ASP A 652 -3.49 -39.39 -2.53
CA ASP A 652 -4.62 -38.54 -2.15
C ASP A 652 -4.38 -37.06 -2.45
N LEU A 653 -5.49 -36.33 -2.54
CA LEU A 653 -5.57 -34.88 -2.59
C LEU A 653 -6.46 -34.42 -1.43
N LEU A 654 -5.86 -33.93 -0.35
CA LEU A 654 -6.55 -33.60 0.89
C LEU A 654 -6.76 -32.11 1.04
N SER A 655 -8.01 -31.67 1.13
CA SER A 655 -8.37 -30.31 1.48
C SER A 655 -8.05 -30.05 2.96
N LEU A 656 -7.14 -29.10 3.24
CA LEU A 656 -6.79 -28.74 4.61
C LEU A 656 -7.61 -27.54 5.10
N THR A 657 -7.76 -26.52 4.26
CA THR A 657 -8.52 -25.30 4.58
C THR A 657 -9.33 -24.85 3.38
N ARG A 658 -10.50 -24.29 3.65
CA ARG A 658 -11.40 -23.69 2.65
C ARG A 658 -11.74 -22.26 3.03
N GLY A 659 -11.99 -21.44 2.01
CA GLY A 659 -12.56 -20.10 2.18
C GLY A 659 -14.08 -20.14 2.36
N LYS A 660 -14.68 -18.97 2.46
CA LYS A 660 -16.12 -18.76 2.68
C LYS A 660 -17.00 -19.31 1.56
N SER A 661 -16.46 -19.43 0.35
CA SER A 661 -17.15 -20.01 -0.82
C SER A 661 -17.00 -21.53 -0.95
N GLY A 662 -16.28 -22.16 -0.06
CA GLY A 662 -15.90 -23.56 -0.17
C GLY A 662 -14.65 -23.81 -1.04
N ARG A 663 -14.04 -22.79 -1.60
CA ARG A 663 -12.79 -22.94 -2.35
C ARG A 663 -11.65 -23.35 -1.44
N ILE A 664 -10.89 -24.35 -1.89
CA ILE A 664 -9.73 -24.85 -1.16
C ILE A 664 -8.63 -23.78 -1.21
N THR A 665 -8.09 -23.43 -0.06
CA THR A 665 -6.99 -22.47 0.08
C THR A 665 -5.65 -23.18 0.35
N ARG A 666 -5.69 -24.37 0.93
CA ARG A 666 -4.52 -25.24 1.15
C ARG A 666 -4.89 -26.67 0.81
N LEU A 667 -4.18 -27.24 -0.14
CA LEU A 667 -4.36 -28.63 -0.60
C LEU A 667 -3.10 -29.43 -0.31
N LYS A 668 -3.25 -30.58 0.35
CA LYS A 668 -2.16 -31.51 0.59
C LYS A 668 -2.15 -32.58 -0.51
N ILE A 669 -1.10 -32.61 -1.30
CA ILE A 669 -0.87 -33.63 -2.31
C ILE A 669 -0.02 -34.73 -1.66
N VAL A 670 -0.60 -35.91 -1.52
CA VAL A 670 0.08 -37.09 -0.95
C VAL A 670 0.49 -38.01 -2.08
N GLY A 671 1.79 -38.16 -2.26
CA GLY A 671 2.37 -39.06 -3.25
C GLY A 671 3.22 -40.17 -2.61
N THR A 672 3.62 -41.14 -3.40
CA THR A 672 4.46 -42.27 -2.93
C THR A 672 5.90 -41.81 -2.66
N LYS A 673 6.39 -40.75 -3.33
CA LYS A 673 7.74 -40.21 -3.18
C LYS A 673 7.80 -38.92 -2.41
N LEU A 674 6.76 -38.09 -2.47
CA LEU A 674 6.72 -36.77 -1.88
C LEU A 674 5.29 -36.43 -1.41
N THR A 675 5.22 -35.73 -0.31
CA THR A 675 3.98 -35.10 0.19
C THR A 675 4.23 -33.62 0.37
N ARG A 676 3.37 -32.78 -0.19
CA ARG A 676 3.51 -31.33 -0.12
C ARG A 676 2.17 -30.64 -0.06
N ILE A 677 2.12 -29.51 0.65
CA ILE A 677 0.96 -28.63 0.71
C ILE A 677 1.15 -27.50 -0.32
N ILE A 678 0.13 -27.26 -1.13
CA ILE A 678 0.09 -26.13 -2.07
C ILE A 678 -1.10 -25.22 -1.75
N GLY A 679 -1.03 -23.98 -2.11
CA GLY A 679 -2.04 -22.92 -1.99
C GLY A 679 -1.54 -21.63 -2.64
N LYS A 680 -2.34 -20.62 -2.90
CA LYS A 680 -3.80 -20.57 -2.65
C LYS A 680 -4.57 -21.12 -3.86
N GLU A 681 -5.78 -20.58 -4.11
CA GLU A 681 -6.73 -21.14 -5.06
C GLU A 681 -6.17 -21.24 -6.49
N LEU A 682 -5.49 -20.22 -7.00
CA LEU A 682 -4.95 -20.21 -8.35
C LEU A 682 -3.80 -21.21 -8.52
N GLU A 683 -2.93 -21.37 -7.52
CA GLU A 683 -1.85 -22.36 -7.54
C GLU A 683 -2.41 -23.80 -7.60
N ILE A 684 -3.48 -24.05 -6.83
CA ILE A 684 -4.19 -25.33 -6.86
C ILE A 684 -4.78 -25.58 -8.27
N ARG A 685 -5.44 -24.59 -8.84
CA ARG A 685 -6.04 -24.68 -10.17
C ARG A 685 -5.01 -24.91 -11.28
N ARG A 686 -3.87 -24.22 -11.21
CA ARG A 686 -2.77 -24.38 -12.17
C ARG A 686 -2.13 -25.75 -12.09
N THR A 687 -1.98 -26.30 -10.91
CA THR A 687 -1.35 -27.60 -10.69
C THR A 687 -2.21 -28.77 -11.16
N LEU A 688 -3.53 -28.65 -11.10
CA LEU A 688 -4.48 -29.73 -11.38
C LEU A 688 -5.17 -29.65 -12.75
N SER A 689 -4.65 -28.87 -13.67
CA SER A 689 -5.16 -28.80 -15.05
C SER A 689 -4.04 -28.43 -16.03
N GLU A 690 -4.22 -28.76 -17.27
CA GLU A 690 -3.32 -28.36 -18.39
C GLU A 690 -3.24 -26.85 -18.53
N SER A 691 -4.37 -26.15 -18.36
CA SER A 691 -4.47 -24.70 -18.32
C SER A 691 -4.73 -24.22 -16.89
N HIS A 692 -6.00 -24.09 -16.56
CA HIS A 692 -6.48 -23.79 -15.21
C HIS A 692 -7.72 -24.65 -14.93
N LEU A 693 -7.73 -25.30 -13.76
CA LEU A 693 -8.95 -25.95 -13.28
C LEU A 693 -10.06 -24.88 -13.11
N TYR A 694 -11.29 -25.24 -13.30
CA TYR A 694 -12.43 -24.30 -13.26
C TYR A 694 -12.50 -23.47 -11.99
N SER A 695 -12.34 -24.13 -10.83
CA SER A 695 -12.19 -23.47 -9.52
C SER A 695 -11.45 -24.40 -8.56
N SER A 696 -11.15 -23.90 -7.35
CA SER A 696 -10.62 -24.76 -6.27
C SER A 696 -11.70 -25.26 -5.31
N ALA A 697 -12.98 -25.02 -5.61
CA ALA A 697 -14.11 -25.52 -4.82
C ALA A 697 -14.50 -26.91 -5.32
N PHE A 698 -13.78 -27.93 -4.91
CA PHE A 698 -14.05 -29.30 -5.34
C PHE A 698 -13.95 -30.33 -4.21
N VAL A 699 -14.56 -31.49 -4.47
CA VAL A 699 -14.46 -32.72 -3.68
C VAL A 699 -13.72 -33.75 -4.53
N VAL A 700 -12.85 -34.53 -3.89
CA VAL A 700 -12.06 -35.57 -4.54
C VAL A 700 -12.68 -36.94 -4.27
N GLU A 701 -13.00 -37.67 -5.32
CA GLU A 701 -13.45 -39.08 -5.25
C GLU A 701 -12.36 -39.97 -5.84
N ARG A 702 -11.90 -40.94 -5.03
CA ARG A 702 -10.91 -41.94 -5.44
C ARG A 702 -11.58 -43.28 -5.67
N SER A 703 -11.17 -43.96 -6.72
CA SER A 703 -11.73 -45.28 -7.07
C SER A 703 -10.69 -46.20 -7.68
N GLU A 704 -11.05 -47.48 -7.83
CA GLU A 704 -10.19 -48.53 -8.41
C GLU A 704 -8.84 -48.63 -7.68
N ILE A 705 -8.89 -48.79 -6.36
CA ILE A 705 -7.70 -48.82 -5.50
C ILE A 705 -6.97 -50.14 -5.65
N VAL A 706 -5.69 -50.11 -6.07
CA VAL A 706 -4.80 -51.24 -6.22
C VAL A 706 -3.54 -50.98 -5.38
N ASN A 707 -3.26 -51.89 -4.41
CA ASN A 707 -2.11 -51.73 -3.51
C ASN A 707 -2.07 -50.35 -2.81
N ASP A 708 -3.21 -49.91 -2.31
CA ASP A 708 -3.42 -48.59 -1.66
C ASP A 708 -3.25 -47.38 -2.58
N VAL A 709 -3.09 -47.58 -3.90
CA VAL A 709 -2.96 -46.52 -4.90
C VAL A 709 -4.24 -46.45 -5.72
N PRO A 710 -4.95 -45.31 -5.73
CA PRO A 710 -6.12 -45.11 -6.58
C PRO A 710 -5.72 -45.08 -8.05
N GLN A 711 -6.45 -45.74 -8.91
CA GLN A 711 -6.24 -45.72 -10.36
C GLN A 711 -7.06 -44.64 -11.07
N HIS A 712 -8.06 -44.10 -10.38
CA HIS A 712 -8.95 -43.09 -10.90
C HIS A 712 -9.25 -42.01 -9.86
N PHE A 713 -9.22 -40.75 -10.27
CA PHE A 713 -9.59 -39.57 -9.49
C PHE A 713 -10.68 -38.81 -10.19
N ARG A 714 -11.74 -38.48 -9.45
CA ARG A 714 -12.80 -37.60 -9.93
C ARG A 714 -12.85 -36.36 -9.05
N LEU A 715 -12.77 -35.21 -9.68
CA LEU A 715 -12.96 -33.90 -9.05
C LEU A 715 -14.38 -33.43 -9.37
N VAL A 716 -15.20 -33.28 -8.33
CA VAL A 716 -16.56 -32.72 -8.45
C VAL A 716 -16.53 -31.33 -7.85
N GLY A 717 -16.80 -30.31 -8.64
CA GLY A 717 -16.57 -28.95 -8.23
C GLY A 717 -17.71 -27.99 -8.48
N ALA A 718 -17.54 -26.76 -7.96
CA ALA A 718 -18.52 -25.70 -7.99
C ALA A 718 -17.89 -24.38 -8.44
N GLY A 719 -18.56 -23.69 -9.35
CA GLY A 719 -18.18 -22.39 -9.82
C GLY A 719 -17.01 -22.37 -10.81
N TRP A 720 -16.72 -21.19 -11.33
CA TRP A 720 -15.61 -20.96 -12.25
C TRP A 720 -14.91 -19.63 -11.95
N GLY A 721 -13.61 -19.70 -11.69
CA GLY A 721 -12.77 -18.59 -11.26
C GLY A 721 -12.62 -18.49 -9.74
N HIS A 722 -12.04 -17.40 -9.29
CA HIS A 722 -11.75 -17.16 -7.87
C HIS A 722 -13.01 -16.89 -7.02
N GLY A 723 -14.12 -16.49 -7.64
CA GLY A 723 -15.40 -16.27 -6.96
C GLY A 723 -15.53 -14.99 -6.15
N VAL A 724 -14.55 -14.09 -6.19
CA VAL A 724 -14.54 -12.83 -5.42
C VAL A 724 -15.26 -11.73 -6.20
N GLY A 725 -16.11 -10.98 -5.53
CA GLY A 725 -16.83 -9.86 -6.10
C GLY A 725 -18.00 -10.29 -6.99
N LEU A 726 -18.18 -9.61 -8.12
CA LEU A 726 -19.30 -9.86 -9.02
C LEU A 726 -19.20 -11.22 -9.70
N CYS A 727 -20.28 -11.98 -9.65
CA CYS A 727 -20.50 -13.20 -10.43
C CYS A 727 -21.15 -12.83 -11.77
N GLN A 728 -20.42 -12.99 -12.87
CA GLN A 728 -20.91 -12.55 -14.18
C GLN A 728 -22.21 -13.26 -14.60
N ILE A 729 -22.31 -14.57 -14.42
CA ILE A 729 -23.53 -15.32 -14.73
C ILE A 729 -24.67 -14.91 -13.81
N GLY A 730 -24.42 -14.75 -12.53
CA GLY A 730 -25.42 -14.26 -11.57
C GLY A 730 -25.92 -12.87 -11.93
N ALA A 731 -25.02 -11.96 -12.27
CA ALA A 731 -25.36 -10.61 -12.70
C ALA A 731 -26.17 -10.60 -14.01
N ALA A 732 -25.85 -11.48 -14.95
CA ALA A 732 -26.61 -11.63 -16.18
C ALA A 732 -28.06 -12.10 -15.91
N VAL A 733 -28.24 -13.05 -15.01
CA VAL A 733 -29.58 -13.49 -14.58
C VAL A 733 -30.36 -12.38 -13.90
N MET A 734 -29.69 -11.61 -13.02
CA MET A 734 -30.30 -10.46 -12.36
C MET A 734 -30.76 -9.42 -13.39
N GLY A 735 -29.92 -9.08 -14.37
CA GLY A 735 -30.29 -8.14 -15.45
C GLY A 735 -31.50 -8.61 -16.27
N GLU A 736 -31.57 -9.89 -16.64
CA GLU A 736 -32.73 -10.47 -17.34
C GLU A 736 -34.00 -10.47 -16.47
N ARG A 737 -33.88 -10.55 -15.16
CA ARG A 737 -35.01 -10.46 -14.22
C ARG A 737 -35.44 -9.02 -13.90
N GLY A 738 -34.78 -8.02 -14.48
CA GLY A 738 -35.15 -6.61 -14.35
C GLY A 738 -34.48 -5.87 -13.18
N TYR A 739 -33.44 -6.44 -12.54
CA TYR A 739 -32.66 -5.72 -11.57
C TYR A 739 -31.84 -4.61 -12.24
N LEU A 740 -31.76 -3.45 -11.59
CA LEU A 740 -30.97 -2.32 -12.05
C LEU A 740 -29.49 -2.52 -11.73
N TYR A 741 -28.60 -1.83 -12.45
CA TYR A 741 -27.16 -2.02 -12.31
C TYR A 741 -26.64 -1.68 -10.91
N ASP A 742 -27.22 -0.68 -10.22
CA ASP A 742 -26.88 -0.34 -8.85
C ASP A 742 -27.31 -1.44 -7.86
N GLU A 743 -28.47 -2.07 -8.06
CA GLU A 743 -28.89 -3.23 -7.28
C GLU A 743 -27.95 -4.43 -7.49
N ILE A 744 -27.53 -4.68 -8.72
CA ILE A 744 -26.55 -5.73 -9.06
C ILE A 744 -25.22 -5.45 -8.34
N LEU A 745 -24.72 -4.23 -8.44
CA LEU A 745 -23.46 -3.85 -7.80
C LEU A 745 -23.51 -3.94 -6.27
N HIS A 746 -24.58 -3.48 -5.65
CA HIS A 746 -24.74 -3.56 -4.17
C HIS A 746 -24.95 -4.99 -3.68
N HIS A 747 -25.45 -5.90 -4.51
CA HIS A 747 -25.53 -7.31 -4.16
C HIS A 747 -24.14 -7.94 -3.96
N TYR A 748 -23.20 -7.65 -4.84
CA TYR A 748 -21.86 -8.23 -4.81
C TYR A 748 -20.82 -7.41 -4.03
N TYR A 749 -21.03 -6.10 -3.90
CA TYR A 749 -20.13 -5.16 -3.24
C TYR A 749 -20.87 -4.40 -2.13
N GLN A 750 -21.01 -5.03 -0.96
CA GLN A 750 -21.97 -4.60 0.05
C GLN A 750 -21.73 -3.20 0.61
N THR A 751 -20.53 -2.81 0.93
CA THR A 751 -20.26 -1.51 1.57
C THR A 751 -19.88 -0.40 0.60
N ALA A 752 -19.82 -0.72 -0.68
CA ALA A 752 -19.42 0.23 -1.71
C ALA A 752 -20.55 1.19 -2.09
N ALA A 753 -20.19 2.42 -2.42
CA ALA A 753 -21.06 3.43 -2.99
C ALA A 753 -20.66 3.73 -4.44
N ILE A 754 -21.62 4.04 -5.31
CA ILE A 754 -21.36 4.46 -6.68
C ILE A 754 -21.22 5.99 -6.70
N LYS A 755 -20.07 6.48 -7.14
CA LYS A 755 -19.77 7.93 -7.22
C LYS A 755 -19.11 8.26 -8.55
N ALA A 756 -19.52 9.36 -9.18
CA ALA A 756 -18.88 9.85 -10.40
C ALA A 756 -17.61 10.66 -10.04
N GLN A 757 -16.49 10.29 -10.64
CA GLN A 757 -15.20 10.96 -10.45
C GLN A 757 -15.02 12.12 -11.46
N TYR A 758 -15.48 11.95 -12.68
CA TYR A 758 -15.46 12.96 -13.74
C TYR A 758 -16.78 12.90 -14.55
N LYS A 759 -17.07 13.96 -15.30
CA LYS A 759 -18.29 14.08 -16.11
C LYS A 759 -18.05 13.91 -17.59
#